data_53b85b8bac9e6d9a72896d8f4fadc4cf
#
_entry.id   53b85b8bac9e6d9a72896d8f4fadc4cf
#
_cell.length_a   1.000
_cell.length_b   1.000
_cell.length_c   1.000
_cell.angle_alpha   90.00
_cell.angle_beta   90.00
_cell.angle_gamma   90.00
#
_symmetry.space_group_name_H-M   'P 1'
#
loop_
_entity.id
_entity.type
_entity.pdbx_description
1 polymer ?
#
loop_
_entity_poly.entity_id
_entity_poly.type
_entity_poly.pdbx_seq_one_letter_code
_entity_poly.pdbx_strand_id
1 'polypeptide(L)'
;MEDATKKKITKWFWILVTAPFALLAFLLLLVWMFAKIPSFEELEHPDSKLATQVIADGGEVLTTFHIENRTFVNYEELSPNLVAATIATEDARFRKHSGIDTKGLIRVAVKTILMRDSSQGGGSTITQQLAKTLYPRKEGVGKIGMVWIKLKEWITAVKLERNYTKDEILVMYLNSVFFGSSAYGIRAASETFFDKLPSELTVEEAATLVGMVNKPTRYNPVINPDRALSRRNFVIGQMARNKYISRHDADSIKQVPINLVYQVRDHNAGLAPYFRDMLRRDMNAEKPKRSNYQYAEDYTADSLRWRDDELFGWLNKNKKPGGEKYNLDKDGLRIYTTINYRMQQNAEQAVAEHLGNNLQKAFDRENKWKKNAPFAGDVDKATRDRLMSNARRWSDRYRLQRKAGVPEDEILAQFDKKVKMRVFAWNKKGYIDTVMTPNDSILWYKSVLRCGMVAIEPVTGHIKAYVGGPNYRYFKYDNVGQGKRQVGSTIKPFLYTLAMQEGMSPCDKVINVPQSFIAGDGTDWTPRSTDKDEWIGKTVTLKWGLTHSSNNISAYLMKQFGPHAMAEMMHKMGVYSHLDEVYALCVGAAEISIQEMVAAYNALPSRGVYITPLYVTRIEDSQGNVLSEFTNRKREAIGENTAYLMINLMEGVVNHGTGARLRSAYGLKGEIAGKTGTTNDNSDGWFIGYTPSITCGVWVGGEDRQIHFNSLALGSGSNMALPIWGIWMKKCLADGLFSEADRFLAPAAVNFNLDCTGGDIETTEEGQEENKSEEDYYFE
;
A
#
# COMPACT_ATOMS: atom_id res chain seq x y z
N MET A 1 -35.85 -60.49 53.33
CA MET A 1 -35.60 -59.02 53.16
C MET A 1 -34.24 -58.74 52.49
N GLU A 2 -33.22 -59.52 52.66
CA GLU A 2 -31.86 -59.25 52.02
C GLU A 2 -31.84 -59.36 50.50
N ASP A 3 -32.56 -60.34 49.89
CA ASP A 3 -32.53 -60.50 48.42
C ASP A 3 -33.25 -59.40 47.63
N ALA A 4 -34.34 -58.83 48.20
CA ALA A 4 -35.02 -57.74 47.61
C ALA A 4 -34.22 -56.44 47.65
N THR A 5 -33.43 -56.25 48.71
CA THR A 5 -32.52 -55.10 48.88
C THR A 5 -31.33 -55.18 47.95
N LYS A 6 -30.74 -56.37 47.79
CA LYS A 6 -29.64 -56.64 46.81
C LYS A 6 -30.09 -56.39 45.37
N LYS A 7 -31.27 -56.84 44.97
CA LYS A 7 -31.85 -56.60 43.66
C LYS A 7 -32.09 -55.09 43.41
N LYS A 8 -32.61 -54.35 44.40
CA LYS A 8 -32.73 -52.90 44.30
C LYS A 8 -31.38 -52.18 44.14
N ILE A 9 -30.40 -52.51 44.94
CA ILE A 9 -29.04 -51.94 44.89
C ILE A 9 -28.41 -52.22 43.51
N THR A 10 -28.50 -53.47 43.01
CA THR A 10 -27.95 -53.84 41.71
C THR A 10 -28.69 -53.08 40.57
N LYS A 11 -30.02 -52.91 40.67
CA LYS A 11 -30.79 -52.12 39.68
C LYS A 11 -30.37 -50.66 39.68
N TRP A 12 -30.25 -50.05 40.85
CA TRP A 12 -29.83 -48.63 40.97
C TRP A 12 -28.37 -48.45 40.54
N PHE A 13 -27.49 -49.41 40.83
CA PHE A 13 -26.10 -49.44 40.36
C PHE A 13 -26.06 -49.42 38.81
N TRP A 14 -26.80 -50.29 38.15
CA TRP A 14 -26.85 -50.36 36.70
C TRP A 14 -27.50 -49.10 36.09
N ILE A 15 -28.54 -48.56 36.70
CA ILE A 15 -29.15 -47.29 36.27
C ILE A 15 -28.11 -46.14 36.38
N LEU A 16 -27.42 -46.04 37.49
CA LEU A 16 -26.41 -45.00 37.74
C LEU A 16 -25.21 -45.10 36.77
N VAL A 17 -24.86 -46.33 36.36
CA VAL A 17 -23.80 -46.58 35.39
C VAL A 17 -24.29 -46.35 33.96
N THR A 18 -25.48 -46.80 33.58
CA THR A 18 -25.95 -46.76 32.19
C THR A 18 -26.65 -45.43 31.81
N ALA A 19 -27.30 -44.74 32.75
CA ALA A 19 -28.04 -43.51 32.48
C ALA A 19 -27.14 -42.38 31.92
N PRO A 20 -25.90 -42.13 32.38
CA PRO A 20 -25.04 -41.17 31.79
C PRO A 20 -24.67 -41.46 30.32
N PHE A 21 -24.46 -42.74 30.00
CA PHE A 21 -24.17 -43.16 28.62
C PHE A 21 -25.39 -43.03 27.69
N ALA A 22 -26.58 -43.40 28.21
CA ALA A 22 -27.85 -43.22 27.49
C ALA A 22 -28.15 -41.73 27.25
N LEU A 23 -27.93 -40.88 28.25
CA LEU A 23 -28.07 -39.44 28.14
C LEU A 23 -27.09 -38.87 27.11
N LEU A 24 -25.83 -39.27 27.15
CA LEU A 24 -24.83 -38.84 26.17
C LEU A 24 -25.20 -39.28 24.75
N ALA A 25 -25.63 -40.52 24.56
CA ALA A 25 -26.08 -41.04 23.26
C ALA A 25 -27.30 -40.26 22.75
N PHE A 26 -28.26 -39.96 23.63
CA PHE A 26 -29.42 -39.15 23.30
C PHE A 26 -29.04 -37.72 22.92
N LEU A 27 -28.14 -37.08 23.65
CA LEU A 27 -27.65 -35.74 23.31
C LEU A 27 -26.87 -35.71 21.97
N LEU A 28 -26.08 -36.74 21.70
CA LEU A 28 -25.40 -36.87 20.39
C LEU A 28 -26.40 -37.07 19.25
N LEU A 29 -27.48 -37.82 19.46
CA LEU A 29 -28.54 -37.99 18.49
C LEU A 29 -29.29 -36.66 18.22
N LEU A 30 -29.59 -35.88 19.26
CA LEU A 30 -30.16 -34.58 19.12
C LEU A 30 -29.26 -33.59 18.34
N VAL A 31 -27.95 -33.60 18.64
CA VAL A 31 -26.99 -32.78 17.89
C VAL A 31 -26.92 -33.22 16.42
N TRP A 32 -26.93 -34.54 16.18
CA TRP A 32 -26.93 -35.07 14.81
C TRP A 32 -28.20 -34.69 14.02
N MET A 33 -29.37 -34.66 14.66
CA MET A 33 -30.63 -34.31 14.02
C MET A 33 -30.81 -32.75 13.83
N PHE A 34 -30.44 -31.94 14.79
CA PHE A 34 -30.76 -30.52 14.84
C PHE A 34 -29.59 -29.57 14.64
N ALA A 35 -28.34 -30.02 14.74
CA ALA A 35 -27.19 -29.16 14.46
C ALA A 35 -26.90 -29.18 12.95
N LYS A 36 -26.70 -28.00 12.35
CA LYS A 36 -26.08 -27.91 11.04
C LYS A 36 -24.65 -28.46 11.16
N ILE A 37 -24.49 -29.74 10.87
CA ILE A 37 -23.19 -30.39 10.77
C ILE A 37 -22.70 -30.15 9.34
N PRO A 38 -21.42 -29.74 9.13
CA PRO A 38 -20.90 -29.51 7.81
C PRO A 38 -21.14 -30.68 6.86
N SER A 39 -21.53 -30.36 5.61
CA SER A 39 -21.65 -31.34 4.54
C SER A 39 -20.28 -31.96 4.22
N PHE A 40 -20.28 -33.04 3.46
CA PHE A 40 -19.02 -33.64 2.97
C PHE A 40 -18.27 -32.66 2.07
N GLU A 41 -19.00 -31.98 1.21
CA GLU A 41 -18.51 -30.96 0.26
C GLU A 41 -17.91 -29.74 0.98
N GLU A 42 -18.51 -29.29 2.11
CA GLU A 42 -17.95 -28.23 2.98
C GLU A 42 -16.70 -28.68 3.76
N LEU A 43 -16.48 -29.99 3.96
CA LEU A 43 -15.29 -30.54 4.59
C LEU A 43 -14.19 -30.80 3.58
N GLU A 44 -14.52 -31.12 2.35
CA GLU A 44 -13.60 -31.35 1.25
C GLU A 44 -13.07 -30.01 0.69
N HIS A 45 -13.93 -29.01 0.68
CA HIS A 45 -13.59 -27.62 0.42
C HIS A 45 -13.97 -26.80 1.67
N PRO A 46 -13.22 -26.90 2.79
CA PRO A 46 -13.43 -25.95 3.85
C PRO A 46 -13.35 -24.59 3.18
N ASP A 47 -14.25 -23.66 3.53
CA ASP A 47 -14.14 -22.25 3.13
C ASP A 47 -12.73 -21.78 3.51
N SER A 48 -11.75 -22.33 2.79
CA SER A 48 -10.36 -21.93 2.88
C SER A 48 -10.40 -20.50 2.41
N LYS A 49 -10.26 -19.58 3.33
CA LYS A 49 -10.06 -18.17 3.06
C LYS A 49 -8.86 -18.08 2.14
N LEU A 50 -9.11 -18.27 0.86
CA LEU A 50 -8.09 -18.22 -0.18
C LEU A 50 -7.65 -16.78 -0.29
N ALA A 51 -6.35 -16.56 -0.24
CA ALA A 51 -5.80 -15.23 -0.45
C ALA A 51 -6.15 -14.75 -1.85
N THR A 52 -6.79 -13.60 -1.95
CA THR A 52 -6.97 -12.93 -3.24
C THR A 52 -5.61 -12.51 -3.78
N GLN A 53 -5.31 -12.85 -5.01
CA GLN A 53 -4.07 -12.54 -5.70
C GLN A 53 -4.25 -11.29 -6.55
N VAL A 54 -3.30 -10.37 -6.46
CA VAL A 54 -3.16 -9.23 -7.36
C VAL A 54 -2.03 -9.55 -8.33
N ILE A 55 -2.37 -9.67 -9.61
CA ILE A 55 -1.51 -10.20 -10.65
C ILE A 55 -1.09 -9.05 -11.58
N ALA A 56 0.21 -8.96 -11.86
CA ALA A 56 0.77 -8.01 -12.81
C ALA A 56 0.39 -8.35 -14.26
N ASP A 57 0.64 -7.43 -15.17
CA ASP A 57 0.39 -7.58 -16.61
C ASP A 57 1.13 -8.80 -17.23
N GLY A 58 2.32 -9.13 -16.73
CA GLY A 58 3.10 -10.31 -17.13
C GLY A 58 2.70 -11.63 -16.47
N GLY A 59 1.72 -11.63 -15.56
CA GLY A 59 1.26 -12.82 -14.82
C GLY A 59 1.94 -13.03 -13.47
N GLU A 60 2.91 -12.21 -13.09
CA GLU A 60 3.56 -12.28 -11.79
C GLU A 60 2.62 -11.80 -10.68
N VAL A 61 2.69 -12.43 -9.50
CA VAL A 61 1.93 -11.98 -8.33
C VAL A 61 2.62 -10.77 -7.70
N LEU A 62 1.97 -9.60 -7.76
CA LEU A 62 2.43 -8.37 -7.11
C LEU A 62 2.29 -8.46 -5.60
N THR A 63 1.14 -8.93 -5.15
CA THR A 63 0.76 -9.00 -3.73
C THR A 63 -0.48 -9.85 -3.55
N THR A 64 -0.85 -10.10 -2.30
CA THR A 64 -2.07 -10.83 -1.95
C THR A 64 -2.90 -10.04 -0.94
N PHE A 65 -4.23 -10.17 -1.02
CA PHE A 65 -5.13 -9.78 0.06
C PHE A 65 -5.50 -11.01 0.88
N HIS A 66 -5.28 -10.98 2.17
CA HIS A 66 -5.64 -12.06 3.07
C HIS A 66 -5.79 -11.51 4.49
N ILE A 67 -6.73 -12.08 5.25
CA ILE A 67 -6.83 -11.83 6.70
C ILE A 67 -5.70 -12.56 7.41
N GLU A 68 -5.28 -13.70 6.84
CA GLU A 68 -4.39 -14.65 7.44
C GLU A 68 -3.38 -15.09 6.37
N ASN A 69 -2.10 -14.95 6.65
CA ASN A 69 -1.04 -15.41 5.74
C ASN A 69 -1.00 -16.94 5.77
N ARG A 70 -1.79 -17.60 4.90
CA ARG A 70 -1.87 -19.07 4.80
C ARG A 70 -1.27 -19.53 3.48
N THR A 71 -0.02 -19.94 3.53
CA THR A 71 0.56 -20.77 2.49
C THR A 71 0.47 -22.21 2.96
N PHE A 72 -0.31 -23.04 2.27
CA PHE A 72 -0.46 -24.44 2.61
C PHE A 72 0.84 -25.20 2.33
N VAL A 73 1.14 -26.15 3.19
CA VAL A 73 2.23 -27.13 3.02
C VAL A 73 1.62 -28.52 2.97
N ASN A 74 2.28 -29.41 2.24
CA ASN A 74 1.98 -30.84 2.23
C ASN A 74 2.74 -31.56 3.35
N TYR A 75 2.42 -32.82 3.58
CA TYR A 75 3.05 -33.60 4.67
C TYR A 75 4.56 -33.74 4.49
N GLU A 76 5.01 -33.91 3.26
CA GLU A 76 6.41 -34.04 2.86
C GLU A 76 7.25 -32.79 3.10
N GLU A 77 6.59 -31.66 3.19
CA GLU A 77 7.21 -30.35 3.48
C GLU A 77 7.32 -30.07 4.99
N LEU A 78 6.85 -30.99 5.85
CA LEU A 78 6.96 -30.85 7.30
C LEU A 78 8.23 -31.53 7.82
N SER A 79 8.96 -30.86 8.70
CA SER A 79 10.08 -31.47 9.43
C SER A 79 9.57 -32.62 10.33
N PRO A 80 10.26 -33.76 10.38
CA PRO A 80 9.94 -34.82 11.34
C PRO A 80 9.93 -34.34 12.79
N ASN A 81 10.76 -33.35 13.13
CA ASN A 81 10.82 -32.73 14.45
C ASN A 81 9.51 -31.99 14.78
N LEU A 82 8.93 -31.31 13.80
CA LEU A 82 7.66 -30.60 13.96
C LEU A 82 6.49 -31.55 14.18
N VAL A 83 6.43 -32.62 13.38
CA VAL A 83 5.42 -33.67 13.51
C VAL A 83 5.52 -34.32 14.90
N ALA A 84 6.72 -34.68 15.32
CA ALA A 84 6.98 -35.26 16.64
C ALA A 84 6.60 -34.30 17.79
N ALA A 85 7.00 -33.04 17.72
CA ALA A 85 6.67 -32.03 18.73
C ALA A 85 5.16 -31.84 18.87
N THR A 86 4.45 -31.76 17.72
CA THR A 86 2.99 -31.56 17.70
C THR A 86 2.26 -32.73 18.31
N ILE A 87 2.56 -33.98 17.88
CA ILE A 87 1.91 -35.17 18.39
C ILE A 87 2.25 -35.36 19.88
N ALA A 88 3.52 -35.22 20.27
CA ALA A 88 3.95 -35.39 21.65
C ALA A 88 3.27 -34.41 22.62
N THR A 89 2.95 -33.22 22.18
CA THR A 89 2.44 -32.15 23.04
C THR A 89 0.93 -32.03 23.02
N GLU A 90 0.32 -32.08 21.84
CA GLU A 90 -1.11 -31.81 21.69
C GLU A 90 -1.94 -33.11 21.81
N ASP A 91 -1.42 -34.22 21.29
CA ASP A 91 -2.16 -35.48 21.27
C ASP A 91 -1.22 -36.72 21.17
N ALA A 92 -0.61 -37.11 22.28
CA ALA A 92 0.37 -38.22 22.29
C ALA A 92 -0.17 -39.57 21.81
N ARG A 93 -1.47 -39.72 21.66
CA ARG A 93 -2.15 -40.92 21.18
C ARG A 93 -2.84 -40.73 19.84
N PHE A 94 -2.56 -39.65 19.13
CA PHE A 94 -3.19 -39.23 17.88
C PHE A 94 -3.36 -40.40 16.87
N ARG A 95 -2.31 -41.19 16.68
CA ARG A 95 -2.35 -42.33 15.74
C ARG A 95 -3.10 -43.59 16.28
N LYS A 96 -3.70 -43.52 17.53
CA LYS A 96 -4.31 -44.66 18.22
C LYS A 96 -5.81 -44.57 18.50
N HIS A 97 -6.46 -43.47 18.06
CA HIS A 97 -7.89 -43.23 18.22
C HIS A 97 -8.49 -42.62 16.94
N SER A 98 -9.82 -42.59 16.83
CA SER A 98 -10.57 -42.10 15.68
C SER A 98 -11.34 -40.78 16.05
N GLY A 99 -10.62 -39.72 16.32
CA GLY A 99 -11.14 -38.37 16.60
C GLY A 99 -11.42 -38.14 18.09
N ILE A 100 -11.74 -39.13 18.88
CA ILE A 100 -12.01 -39.02 20.33
C ILE A 100 -11.09 -39.99 21.08
N ASP A 101 -10.23 -39.48 21.95
CA ASP A 101 -9.41 -40.29 22.85
C ASP A 101 -10.15 -40.58 24.15
N THR A 102 -10.93 -41.68 24.15
CA THR A 102 -11.72 -42.14 25.33
C THR A 102 -10.85 -42.41 26.55
N LYS A 103 -9.65 -43.00 26.37
CA LYS A 103 -8.70 -43.26 27.48
C LYS A 103 -8.14 -41.95 28.04
N GLY A 104 -7.89 -40.95 27.15
CA GLY A 104 -7.49 -39.61 27.53
C GLY A 104 -8.57 -38.88 28.33
N LEU A 105 -9.81 -38.97 27.88
CA LEU A 105 -10.98 -38.39 28.57
C LEU A 105 -11.17 -38.96 29.96
N ILE A 106 -11.13 -40.32 30.11
CA ILE A 106 -11.24 -40.97 31.41
C ILE A 106 -10.10 -40.50 32.33
N ARG A 107 -8.87 -40.44 31.84
CA ARG A 107 -7.71 -40.00 32.61
C ARG A 107 -7.90 -38.57 33.12
N VAL A 108 -8.38 -37.65 32.26
CA VAL A 108 -8.63 -36.23 32.65
C VAL A 108 -9.77 -36.14 33.65
N ALA A 109 -10.88 -36.87 33.43
CA ALA A 109 -12.01 -36.90 34.34
C ALA A 109 -11.60 -37.37 35.74
N VAL A 110 -10.85 -38.48 35.82
CA VAL A 110 -10.35 -39.03 37.10
C VAL A 110 -9.42 -38.03 37.81
N LYS A 111 -8.48 -37.42 37.11
CA LYS A 111 -7.54 -36.46 37.70
C LYS A 111 -8.22 -35.18 38.14
N THR A 112 -9.12 -34.62 37.31
CA THR A 112 -9.83 -33.37 37.63
C THR A 112 -10.84 -33.54 38.76
N ILE A 113 -11.56 -34.69 38.81
CA ILE A 113 -12.61 -34.94 39.81
C ILE A 113 -11.98 -35.44 41.14
N LEU A 114 -11.02 -36.38 41.09
CA LEU A 114 -10.44 -37.00 42.27
C LEU A 114 -9.25 -36.24 42.86
N MET A 115 -8.40 -35.61 42.00
CA MET A 115 -7.16 -34.97 42.48
C MET A 115 -7.22 -33.46 42.49
N ARG A 116 -8.31 -32.86 42.02
CA ARG A 116 -8.49 -31.39 41.88
C ARG A 116 -7.32 -30.67 41.14
N ASP A 117 -6.55 -31.43 40.36
CA ASP A 117 -5.40 -30.94 39.61
C ASP A 117 -5.82 -30.58 38.18
N SER A 118 -6.07 -29.31 37.94
CA SER A 118 -6.42 -28.74 36.62
C SER A 118 -5.18 -28.44 35.76
N SER A 119 -3.97 -28.71 36.21
CA SER A 119 -2.71 -28.24 35.59
C SER A 119 -2.17 -29.11 34.47
N GLN A 120 -2.66 -30.36 34.30
CA GLN A 120 -2.12 -31.32 33.35
C GLN A 120 -3.01 -31.59 32.14
N GLY A 121 -2.84 -30.79 31.09
CA GLY A 121 -3.17 -31.09 29.72
C GLY A 121 -4.66 -31.21 29.37
N GLY A 122 -5.09 -30.56 28.31
CA GLY A 122 -6.45 -30.61 27.77
C GLY A 122 -6.78 -32.03 27.24
N GLY A 123 -8.04 -32.47 27.46
CA GLY A 123 -8.55 -33.75 26.91
C GLY A 123 -9.04 -33.63 25.45
N SER A 124 -8.68 -32.61 24.72
CA SER A 124 -9.06 -32.43 23.32
C SER A 124 -7.99 -32.99 22.39
N THR A 125 -8.41 -33.76 21.38
CA THR A 125 -7.52 -34.28 20.35
C THR A 125 -7.17 -33.25 19.28
N ILE A 126 -6.12 -33.49 18.49
CA ILE A 126 -5.76 -32.69 17.31
C ILE A 126 -6.96 -32.53 16.38
N THR A 127 -7.69 -33.59 16.10
CA THR A 127 -8.87 -33.58 15.24
C THR A 127 -10.00 -32.73 15.80
N GLN A 128 -10.21 -32.71 17.12
CA GLN A 128 -11.19 -31.83 17.77
C GLN A 128 -10.75 -30.35 17.72
N GLN A 129 -9.44 -30.09 17.85
CA GLN A 129 -8.90 -28.75 17.72
C GLN A 129 -9.04 -28.24 16.27
N LEU A 130 -8.79 -29.11 15.29
CA LEU A 130 -9.05 -28.79 13.88
C LEU A 130 -10.53 -28.48 13.64
N ALA A 131 -11.45 -29.33 14.12
CA ALA A 131 -12.90 -29.08 14.01
C ALA A 131 -13.32 -27.75 14.63
N LYS A 132 -12.74 -27.35 15.76
CA LYS A 132 -12.97 -26.04 16.40
C LYS A 132 -12.44 -24.88 15.55
N THR A 133 -11.31 -25.04 14.86
CA THR A 133 -10.69 -24.00 14.03
C THR A 133 -11.44 -23.81 12.73
N LEU A 134 -11.92 -24.88 12.11
CA LEU A 134 -12.73 -24.83 10.89
C LEU A 134 -14.11 -24.20 11.15
N TYR A 135 -14.69 -24.41 12.35
CA TYR A 135 -16.01 -23.91 12.73
C TYR A 135 -15.93 -23.08 14.01
N PRO A 136 -15.58 -21.78 13.90
CA PRO A 136 -15.41 -20.91 15.06
C PRO A 136 -16.66 -20.81 15.92
N ARG A 137 -16.46 -20.74 17.23
CA ARG A 137 -17.54 -20.59 18.23
C ARG A 137 -18.13 -19.19 18.15
N LYS A 138 -19.45 -19.09 18.27
CA LYS A 138 -20.13 -17.80 18.49
C LYS A 138 -19.75 -17.27 19.88
N GLU A 139 -19.45 -16.01 20.01
CA GLU A 139 -19.18 -15.35 21.29
C GLU A 139 -20.47 -15.21 22.11
N GLY A 140 -20.36 -15.19 23.45
CA GLY A 140 -21.49 -14.99 24.37
C GLY A 140 -22.36 -16.21 24.68
N VAL A 141 -21.90 -17.43 24.36
CA VAL A 141 -22.66 -18.65 24.58
C VAL A 141 -22.57 -19.13 26.04
N GLY A 142 -23.72 -19.32 26.71
CA GLY A 142 -23.80 -19.85 28.08
C GLY A 142 -23.31 -21.29 28.23
N LYS A 143 -23.24 -21.79 29.49
CA LYS A 143 -22.67 -23.12 29.81
C LYS A 143 -23.34 -24.29 29.04
N ILE A 144 -24.66 -24.27 28.87
CA ILE A 144 -25.41 -25.31 28.13
C ILE A 144 -25.03 -25.27 26.64
N GLY A 145 -24.96 -24.06 26.06
CA GLY A 145 -24.53 -23.91 24.66
C GLY A 145 -23.07 -24.36 24.42
N MET A 146 -22.19 -24.24 25.43
CA MET A 146 -20.83 -24.78 25.34
C MET A 146 -20.78 -26.31 25.27
N VAL A 147 -21.68 -26.99 25.98
CA VAL A 147 -21.83 -28.46 25.87
C VAL A 147 -22.27 -28.85 24.44
N TRP A 148 -23.27 -28.12 23.90
CA TRP A 148 -23.77 -28.35 22.54
C TRP A 148 -22.66 -28.18 21.49
N ILE A 149 -21.87 -27.10 21.60
CA ILE A 149 -20.71 -26.84 20.73
C ILE A 149 -19.69 -27.99 20.84
N LYS A 150 -19.40 -28.47 22.06
CA LYS A 150 -18.44 -29.56 22.29
C LYS A 150 -18.92 -30.88 21.66
N LEU A 151 -20.21 -31.20 21.75
CA LEU A 151 -20.74 -32.37 21.10
C LEU A 151 -20.68 -32.28 19.58
N LYS A 152 -20.95 -31.09 19.02
CA LYS A 152 -20.75 -30.81 17.59
C LYS A 152 -19.28 -30.98 17.15
N GLU A 153 -18.31 -30.49 17.93
CA GLU A 153 -16.87 -30.72 17.70
C GLU A 153 -16.53 -32.22 17.65
N TRP A 154 -17.10 -33.04 18.55
CA TRP A 154 -16.88 -34.47 18.58
C TRP A 154 -17.42 -35.18 17.33
N ILE A 155 -18.63 -34.86 16.91
CA ILE A 155 -19.22 -35.46 15.70
C ILE A 155 -18.43 -35.05 14.47
N THR A 156 -18.01 -33.78 14.37
CA THR A 156 -17.18 -33.27 13.26
C THR A 156 -15.81 -33.97 13.25
N ALA A 157 -15.19 -34.18 14.44
CA ALA A 157 -13.91 -34.88 14.55
C ALA A 157 -13.99 -36.33 14.05
N VAL A 158 -15.07 -37.04 14.41
CA VAL A 158 -15.30 -38.41 13.91
C VAL A 158 -15.54 -38.44 12.40
N LYS A 159 -16.25 -37.44 11.85
CA LYS A 159 -16.42 -37.26 10.39
C LYS A 159 -15.08 -37.06 9.69
N LEU A 160 -14.25 -36.16 10.19
CA LEU A 160 -12.91 -35.93 9.64
C LEU A 160 -12.06 -37.19 9.60
N GLU A 161 -12.02 -37.95 10.69
CA GLU A 161 -11.26 -39.22 10.79
C GLU A 161 -11.77 -40.37 9.90
N ARG A 162 -13.01 -40.27 9.44
CA ARG A 162 -13.56 -41.23 8.46
C ARG A 162 -13.16 -40.94 7.03
N ASN A 163 -12.87 -39.66 6.73
CA ASN A 163 -12.66 -39.20 5.37
C ASN A 163 -11.20 -38.83 5.05
N TYR A 164 -10.41 -38.52 6.07
CA TYR A 164 -9.02 -38.12 5.92
C TYR A 164 -8.07 -39.00 6.71
N THR A 165 -6.90 -39.22 6.19
CA THR A 165 -5.82 -39.94 6.88
C THR A 165 -5.29 -39.09 8.06
N LYS A 166 -4.55 -39.75 8.96
CA LYS A 166 -3.92 -39.06 10.08
C LYS A 166 -2.94 -37.96 9.65
N ASP A 167 -2.24 -38.19 8.57
CA ASP A 167 -1.24 -37.26 8.06
C ASP A 167 -1.92 -36.03 7.40
N GLU A 168 -3.00 -36.24 6.65
CA GLU A 168 -3.83 -35.14 6.13
C GLU A 168 -4.44 -34.31 7.25
N ILE A 169 -5.01 -34.94 8.29
CA ILE A 169 -5.56 -34.22 9.45
C ILE A 169 -4.49 -33.38 10.16
N LEU A 170 -3.28 -33.92 10.31
CA LEU A 170 -2.15 -33.19 10.92
C LEU A 170 -1.74 -32.01 10.09
N VAL A 171 -1.65 -32.19 8.78
CA VAL A 171 -1.36 -31.08 7.80
C VAL A 171 -2.44 -30.01 7.85
N MET A 172 -3.72 -30.37 7.78
CA MET A 172 -4.84 -29.46 7.90
C MET A 172 -4.79 -28.67 9.21
N TYR A 173 -4.45 -29.32 10.32
CA TYR A 173 -4.29 -28.70 11.62
C TYR A 173 -3.15 -27.66 11.61
N LEU A 174 -1.94 -28.04 11.19
CA LEU A 174 -0.78 -27.18 11.16
C LEU A 174 -0.94 -26.01 10.18
N ASN A 175 -1.65 -26.20 9.08
CA ASN A 175 -1.99 -25.14 8.14
C ASN A 175 -3.06 -24.16 8.65
N SER A 176 -3.86 -24.56 9.65
CA SER A 176 -4.99 -23.75 10.12
C SER A 176 -4.77 -23.05 11.47
N VAL A 177 -3.76 -23.43 12.24
CA VAL A 177 -3.51 -22.89 13.58
C VAL A 177 -2.87 -21.51 13.56
N PHE A 178 -3.28 -20.66 14.49
CA PHE A 178 -2.69 -19.33 14.73
C PHE A 178 -1.48 -19.43 15.66
N PHE A 179 -0.32 -18.94 15.22
CA PHE A 179 0.94 -18.96 15.95
C PHE A 179 1.31 -17.60 16.59
N GLY A 180 0.48 -16.56 16.44
CA GLY A 180 0.81 -15.20 16.90
C GLY A 180 1.51 -14.36 15.84
N SER A 181 1.72 -13.06 16.11
CA SER A 181 2.36 -12.11 15.16
C SER A 181 1.77 -12.17 13.73
N SER A 182 0.44 -12.31 13.64
CA SER A 182 -0.31 -12.47 12.37
C SER A 182 0.06 -13.70 11.54
N ALA A 183 0.81 -14.65 12.10
CA ALA A 183 1.18 -15.88 11.42
C ALA A 183 0.10 -16.98 11.62
N TYR A 184 -0.62 -17.27 10.54
CA TYR A 184 -1.59 -18.37 10.46
C TYR A 184 -1.01 -19.48 9.59
N GLY A 185 -1.00 -20.71 10.12
CA GLY A 185 -0.37 -21.84 9.48
C GLY A 185 1.14 -21.89 9.72
N ILE A 186 1.66 -23.12 9.62
CA ILE A 186 3.04 -23.44 10.00
C ILE A 186 4.09 -22.80 9.09
N ARG A 187 3.81 -22.65 7.79
CA ARG A 187 4.74 -22.00 6.87
C ARG A 187 4.93 -20.54 7.22
N ALA A 188 3.82 -19.82 7.40
CA ALA A 188 3.89 -18.42 7.81
C ALA A 188 4.60 -18.26 9.17
N ALA A 189 4.37 -19.16 10.12
CA ALA A 189 5.04 -19.13 11.41
C ALA A 189 6.54 -19.41 11.30
N SER A 190 6.94 -20.45 10.57
CA SER A 190 8.33 -20.82 10.34
C SER A 190 9.12 -19.68 9.69
N GLU A 191 8.58 -19.11 8.64
CA GLU A 191 9.18 -17.97 7.94
C GLU A 191 9.21 -16.68 8.81
N THR A 192 8.14 -16.43 9.59
CA THR A 192 8.05 -15.22 10.45
C THR A 192 9.05 -15.25 11.60
N PHE A 193 9.22 -16.37 12.27
CA PHE A 193 10.03 -16.44 13.48
C PHE A 193 11.48 -16.90 13.23
N PHE A 194 11.71 -17.68 12.17
CA PHE A 194 13.01 -18.30 11.91
C PHE A 194 13.57 -18.07 10.50
N ASP A 195 12.79 -17.45 9.59
CA ASP A 195 13.15 -17.29 8.16
C ASP A 195 13.54 -18.61 7.48
N LYS A 196 12.81 -19.69 7.79
CA LYS A 196 13.03 -21.07 7.32
C LYS A 196 11.76 -21.68 6.77
N LEU A 197 11.92 -22.67 5.88
CA LEU A 197 10.82 -23.54 5.49
C LEU A 197 10.45 -24.50 6.64
N PRO A 198 9.20 -24.98 6.72
CA PRO A 198 8.79 -25.93 7.76
C PRO A 198 9.58 -27.22 7.78
N SER A 199 10.12 -27.69 6.63
CA SER A 199 11.00 -28.84 6.50
C SER A 199 12.38 -28.66 7.14
N GLU A 200 12.83 -27.43 7.31
CA GLU A 200 14.17 -27.06 7.81
C GLU A 200 14.20 -26.82 9.33
N LEU A 201 13.03 -26.88 9.99
CA LEU A 201 12.94 -26.61 11.43
C LEU A 201 13.72 -27.61 12.26
N THR A 202 14.58 -27.10 13.13
CA THR A 202 15.28 -27.88 14.15
C THR A 202 14.33 -28.29 15.28
N VAL A 203 14.78 -29.14 16.21
CA VAL A 203 13.96 -29.60 17.36
C VAL A 203 13.52 -28.42 18.23
N GLU A 204 14.44 -27.49 18.57
CA GLU A 204 14.18 -26.34 19.42
C GLU A 204 13.26 -25.30 18.74
N GLU A 205 13.38 -25.12 17.43
CA GLU A 205 12.54 -24.23 16.64
C GLU A 205 11.12 -24.78 16.52
N ALA A 206 11.00 -26.06 16.15
CA ALA A 206 9.72 -26.78 16.10
C ALA A 206 9.02 -26.77 17.48
N ALA A 207 9.76 -27.05 18.55
CA ALA A 207 9.23 -27.02 19.91
C ALA A 207 8.78 -25.60 20.34
N THR A 208 9.45 -24.57 19.86
CA THR A 208 9.06 -23.17 20.10
C THR A 208 7.72 -22.87 19.44
N LEU A 209 7.55 -23.17 18.16
CA LEU A 209 6.31 -22.94 17.43
C LEU A 209 5.15 -23.74 18.02
N VAL A 210 5.33 -25.03 18.27
CA VAL A 210 4.29 -25.87 18.89
C VAL A 210 3.92 -25.36 20.29
N GLY A 211 4.90 -24.87 21.03
CA GLY A 211 4.67 -24.25 22.34
C GLY A 211 3.74 -23.03 22.28
N MET A 212 3.80 -22.25 21.22
CA MET A 212 2.98 -21.06 21.02
C MET A 212 1.50 -21.37 20.77
N VAL A 213 1.17 -22.50 20.12
CA VAL A 213 -0.20 -22.85 19.73
C VAL A 213 -1.20 -22.75 20.89
N ASN A 214 -0.81 -23.14 22.08
CA ASN A 214 -1.70 -23.14 23.25
C ASN A 214 -2.21 -21.73 23.63
N LYS A 215 -1.32 -20.74 23.65
CA LYS A 215 -1.63 -19.30 23.93
C LYS A 215 -0.67 -18.42 23.15
N PRO A 216 -0.95 -18.13 21.85
CA PRO A 216 -0.02 -17.48 20.93
C PRO A 216 0.54 -16.14 21.40
N THR A 217 -0.26 -15.30 22.06
CA THR A 217 0.21 -14.02 22.60
C THR A 217 1.08 -14.21 23.86
N ARG A 218 0.70 -15.17 24.75
CA ARG A 218 1.38 -15.38 26.03
C ARG A 218 2.76 -16.02 25.87
N TYR A 219 2.89 -16.93 24.89
CA TYR A 219 4.11 -17.70 24.63
C TYR A 219 4.86 -17.22 23.38
N ASN A 220 4.55 -16.00 22.93
CA ASN A 220 5.28 -15.38 21.82
C ASN A 220 6.70 -15.01 22.25
N PRO A 221 7.74 -15.55 21.62
CA PRO A 221 9.14 -15.32 22.01
C PRO A 221 9.61 -13.88 21.79
N VAL A 222 8.96 -13.14 20.92
CA VAL A 222 9.25 -11.70 20.66
C VAL A 222 8.69 -10.83 21.79
N ILE A 223 7.52 -11.21 22.35
CA ILE A 223 6.81 -10.42 23.38
C ILE A 223 7.19 -10.86 24.79
N ASN A 224 7.31 -12.18 25.00
CA ASN A 224 7.52 -12.81 26.31
C ASN A 224 8.60 -13.90 26.22
N PRO A 225 9.90 -13.58 26.04
CA PRO A 225 10.95 -14.54 25.79
C PRO A 225 11.10 -15.62 26.87
N ASP A 226 11.03 -15.25 28.16
CA ASP A 226 11.18 -16.18 29.27
C ASP A 226 10.04 -17.21 29.32
N ARG A 227 8.81 -16.76 29.08
CA ARG A 227 7.64 -17.64 29.03
C ARG A 227 7.67 -18.56 27.82
N ALA A 228 8.15 -18.04 26.68
CA ALA A 228 8.36 -18.83 25.47
C ALA A 228 9.42 -19.91 25.70
N LEU A 229 10.54 -19.57 26.33
CA LEU A 229 11.62 -20.50 26.67
C LEU A 229 11.12 -21.61 27.60
N SER A 230 10.40 -21.27 28.67
CA SER A 230 9.80 -22.24 29.57
C SER A 230 8.82 -23.18 28.87
N ARG A 231 7.99 -22.63 27.97
CA ARG A 231 7.00 -23.42 27.21
C ARG A 231 7.66 -24.31 26.16
N ARG A 232 8.71 -23.84 25.46
CA ARG A 232 9.54 -24.66 24.55
C ARG A 232 10.14 -25.83 25.30
N ASN A 233 10.74 -25.59 26.46
CA ASN A 233 11.36 -26.63 27.27
C ASN A 233 10.33 -27.66 27.76
N PHE A 234 9.09 -27.25 28.03
CA PHE A 234 7.98 -28.18 28.29
C PHE A 234 7.72 -29.08 27.07
N VAL A 235 7.65 -28.54 25.85
CA VAL A 235 7.44 -29.32 24.61
C VAL A 235 8.57 -30.34 24.41
N ILE A 236 9.83 -29.91 24.54
CA ILE A 236 11.00 -30.79 24.47
C ILE A 236 10.89 -31.94 25.49
N GLY A 237 10.44 -31.62 26.71
CA GLY A 237 10.18 -32.62 27.72
C GLY A 237 9.08 -33.64 27.36
N GLN A 238 8.02 -33.19 26.65
CA GLN A 238 6.99 -34.09 26.12
C GLN A 238 7.52 -34.99 24.99
N MET A 239 8.38 -34.46 24.11
CA MET A 239 9.04 -35.24 23.06
C MET A 239 9.90 -36.35 23.66
N ALA A 240 10.70 -36.06 24.68
CA ALA A 240 11.50 -37.08 25.40
C ALA A 240 10.62 -38.10 26.12
N ARG A 241 9.54 -37.65 26.79
CA ARG A 241 8.58 -38.52 27.48
C ARG A 241 7.91 -39.52 26.54
N ASN A 242 7.61 -39.10 25.32
CA ASN A 242 6.98 -39.91 24.30
C ASN A 242 8.00 -40.64 23.40
N LYS A 243 9.29 -40.60 23.74
CA LYS A 243 10.41 -41.32 23.07
C LYS A 243 10.69 -40.87 21.63
N TYR A 244 10.38 -39.63 21.28
CA TYR A 244 10.76 -39.04 19.98
C TYR A 244 12.23 -38.56 19.98
N ILE A 245 12.76 -38.21 21.14
CA ILE A 245 14.17 -37.84 21.35
C ILE A 245 14.68 -38.52 22.64
N SER A 246 15.99 -38.69 22.78
CA SER A 246 16.57 -39.18 24.01
C SER A 246 16.46 -38.17 25.17
N ARG A 247 16.54 -38.63 26.42
CA ARG A 247 16.58 -37.71 27.56
C ARG A 247 17.82 -36.82 27.57
N HIS A 248 18.95 -37.40 27.19
CA HIS A 248 20.22 -36.71 27.08
C HIS A 248 20.13 -35.54 26.05
N ASP A 249 19.61 -35.82 24.85
CA ASP A 249 19.43 -34.77 23.81
C ASP A 249 18.44 -33.70 24.28
N ALA A 250 17.34 -34.12 24.92
CA ALA A 250 16.36 -33.17 25.45
C ALA A 250 16.99 -32.20 26.46
N ASP A 251 17.85 -32.68 27.35
CA ASP A 251 18.49 -31.87 28.36
C ASP A 251 19.55 -30.93 27.76
N SER A 252 20.26 -31.37 26.73
CA SER A 252 21.19 -30.55 25.94
C SER A 252 20.45 -29.47 25.18
N ILE A 253 19.37 -29.80 24.48
CA ILE A 253 18.60 -28.84 23.65
C ILE A 253 17.92 -27.78 24.52
N LYS A 254 17.49 -28.10 25.74
CA LYS A 254 16.91 -27.11 26.67
C LYS A 254 17.88 -26.01 27.07
N GLN A 255 19.19 -26.21 26.99
CA GLN A 255 20.21 -25.20 27.29
C GLN A 255 20.43 -24.22 26.11
N VAL A 256 20.04 -24.58 24.90
CA VAL A 256 20.15 -23.72 23.73
C VAL A 256 19.18 -22.55 23.84
N PRO A 257 19.60 -21.29 23.65
CA PRO A 257 18.69 -20.13 23.64
C PRO A 257 17.74 -20.19 22.42
N ILE A 258 16.62 -19.45 22.47
CA ILE A 258 15.76 -19.25 21.31
C ILE A 258 16.41 -18.21 20.40
N ASN A 259 16.96 -18.64 19.27
CA ASN A 259 17.57 -17.76 18.28
C ASN A 259 16.53 -17.39 17.23
N LEU A 260 15.95 -16.19 17.33
CA LEU A 260 14.94 -15.70 16.39
C LEU A 260 15.59 -14.98 15.21
N VAL A 261 15.13 -15.29 14.00
CA VAL A 261 15.31 -14.46 12.81
C VAL A 261 13.94 -13.84 12.49
N TYR A 262 13.48 -12.98 13.40
CA TYR A 262 12.11 -12.48 13.36
C TYR A 262 11.91 -11.46 12.24
N GLN A 263 11.12 -11.87 11.26
CA GLN A 263 10.68 -11.02 10.15
C GLN A 263 9.16 -11.08 10.07
N VAL A 264 8.47 -10.00 10.45
CA VAL A 264 7.05 -9.91 10.15
C VAL A 264 6.92 -9.73 8.63
N ARG A 265 6.55 -10.77 7.95
CA ARG A 265 6.01 -10.67 6.59
C ARG A 265 4.59 -10.11 6.72
N ASP A 266 4.54 -8.80 6.96
CA ASP A 266 3.31 -8.02 7.06
C ASP A 266 2.65 -7.99 5.67
N HIS A 267 1.32 -7.83 5.64
CA HIS A 267 0.57 -7.54 4.40
C HIS A 267 1.08 -6.28 3.69
N ASN A 268 1.99 -5.53 4.32
CA ASN A 268 2.68 -4.39 3.74
C ASN A 268 3.95 -4.80 2.96
N ALA A 269 4.35 -6.08 3.01
CA ALA A 269 5.43 -6.63 2.20
C ALA A 269 4.90 -6.97 0.80
N GLY A 270 5.72 -6.74 -0.22
CA GLY A 270 5.37 -6.95 -1.62
C GLY A 270 5.58 -5.69 -2.44
N LEU A 271 5.49 -5.84 -3.75
CA LEU A 271 5.60 -4.75 -4.71
C LEU A 271 4.28 -3.96 -4.76
N ALA A 272 4.35 -2.66 -5.07
CA ALA A 272 3.21 -1.76 -5.23
C ALA A 272 2.24 -1.67 -4.02
N PRO A 273 2.70 -1.46 -2.77
CA PRO A 273 1.82 -1.48 -1.61
C PRO A 273 0.79 -0.35 -1.58
N TYR A 274 1.10 0.83 -2.13
CA TYR A 274 0.14 1.94 -2.28
C TYR A 274 -0.93 1.64 -3.31
N PHE A 275 -0.55 1.03 -4.43
CA PHE A 275 -1.48 0.57 -5.45
C PHE A 275 -2.47 -0.46 -4.88
N ARG A 276 -1.99 -1.43 -4.11
CA ARG A 276 -2.82 -2.41 -3.42
C ARG A 276 -3.85 -1.74 -2.51
N ASP A 277 -3.44 -0.73 -1.74
CA ASP A 277 -4.34 0.00 -0.84
C ASP A 277 -5.36 0.85 -1.61
N MET A 278 -4.94 1.49 -2.71
CA MET A 278 -5.84 2.17 -3.64
C MET A 278 -6.87 1.19 -4.20
N LEU A 279 -6.45 0.04 -4.71
CA LEU A 279 -7.32 -1.01 -5.24
C LEU A 279 -8.35 -1.47 -4.19
N ARG A 280 -7.91 -1.70 -2.94
CA ARG A 280 -8.80 -2.05 -1.82
C ARG A 280 -9.83 -0.96 -1.56
N ARG A 281 -9.43 0.31 -1.53
CA ARG A 281 -10.35 1.45 -1.33
C ARG A 281 -11.39 1.52 -2.44
N ASP A 282 -10.94 1.47 -3.68
CA ASP A 282 -11.80 1.63 -4.84
C ASP A 282 -12.82 0.48 -4.95
N MET A 283 -12.38 -0.77 -4.76
CA MET A 283 -13.29 -1.91 -4.78
C MET A 283 -14.29 -1.92 -3.61
N ASN A 284 -13.94 -1.34 -2.45
CA ASN A 284 -14.82 -1.21 -1.28
C ASN A 284 -15.63 0.10 -1.25
N ALA A 285 -15.45 0.99 -2.23
CA ALA A 285 -16.13 2.28 -2.23
C ALA A 285 -17.65 2.12 -2.06
N GLU A 286 -18.24 3.02 -1.28
CA GLU A 286 -19.69 3.11 -1.11
C GLU A 286 -20.26 4.16 -2.06
N LYS A 287 -21.56 4.11 -2.31
CA LYS A 287 -22.25 5.14 -3.10
C LYS A 287 -22.02 6.52 -2.47
N PRO A 288 -21.50 7.50 -3.22
CA PRO A 288 -21.23 8.83 -2.71
C PRO A 288 -22.45 9.51 -2.09
N LYS A 289 -22.21 10.25 -0.99
CA LYS A 289 -23.22 11.08 -0.32
C LYS A 289 -22.74 12.53 -0.31
N ARG A 290 -23.58 13.48 -0.76
CA ARG A 290 -23.19 14.89 -0.88
C ARG A 290 -22.62 15.49 0.42
N SER A 291 -23.12 15.03 1.58
CA SER A 291 -22.66 15.49 2.90
C SER A 291 -21.19 15.20 3.21
N ASN A 292 -20.54 14.30 2.44
CA ASN A 292 -19.14 13.91 2.67
C ASN A 292 -18.16 14.75 1.86
N TYR A 293 -18.64 15.72 1.06
CA TYR A 293 -17.82 16.48 0.13
C TYR A 293 -17.94 17.97 0.41
N GLN A 294 -16.80 18.66 0.38
CA GLN A 294 -16.72 20.12 0.52
C GLN A 294 -17.23 20.80 -0.76
N TYR A 295 -16.75 20.36 -1.92
CA TYR A 295 -17.10 20.90 -3.23
C TYR A 295 -18.14 20.04 -3.95
N ALA A 296 -18.99 20.70 -4.75
CA ALA A 296 -20.03 20.01 -5.53
C ALA A 296 -19.41 19.19 -6.67
N GLU A 297 -18.35 19.71 -7.25
CA GLU A 297 -17.59 19.10 -8.35
C GLU A 297 -17.01 17.75 -7.94
N ASP A 298 -16.36 17.67 -6.77
CA ASP A 298 -15.80 16.43 -6.23
C ASP A 298 -16.92 15.37 -6.00
N TYR A 299 -18.06 15.78 -5.45
CA TYR A 299 -19.24 14.89 -5.30
C TYR A 299 -19.75 14.42 -6.65
N THR A 300 -19.82 15.31 -7.63
CA THR A 300 -20.30 14.98 -8.97
C THR A 300 -19.34 14.01 -9.65
N ALA A 301 -18.02 14.27 -9.56
CA ALA A 301 -17.00 13.39 -10.11
C ALA A 301 -17.09 11.96 -9.55
N ASP A 302 -17.14 11.82 -8.21
CA ASP A 302 -17.25 10.51 -7.59
C ASP A 302 -18.62 9.85 -7.86
N SER A 303 -19.70 10.62 -8.00
CA SER A 303 -21.02 10.11 -8.36
C SER A 303 -21.05 9.58 -9.79
N LEU A 304 -20.40 10.28 -10.72
CA LEU A 304 -20.21 9.82 -12.09
C LEU A 304 -19.31 8.57 -12.11
N ARG A 305 -18.23 8.58 -11.34
CA ARG A 305 -17.33 7.42 -11.20
C ARG A 305 -18.09 6.21 -10.64
N TRP A 306 -18.91 6.39 -9.60
CA TRP A 306 -19.76 5.32 -9.07
C TRP A 306 -20.72 4.75 -10.12
N ARG A 307 -21.31 5.60 -10.94
CA ARG A 307 -22.25 5.17 -11.99
C ARG A 307 -21.53 4.46 -13.14
N ASP A 308 -20.39 4.98 -13.55
CA ASP A 308 -19.76 4.72 -14.83
C ASP A 308 -18.54 3.80 -14.77
N ASP A 309 -17.87 3.71 -13.62
CA ASP A 309 -16.73 2.82 -13.37
C ASP A 309 -17.24 1.58 -12.61
N GLU A 310 -17.24 0.46 -13.29
CA GLU A 310 -17.72 -0.82 -12.72
C GLU A 310 -16.81 -1.31 -11.58
N LEU A 311 -15.52 -0.97 -11.60
CA LEU A 311 -14.58 -1.36 -10.56
C LEU A 311 -14.79 -0.56 -9.27
N PHE A 312 -15.17 0.73 -9.38
CA PHE A 312 -15.39 1.58 -8.22
C PHE A 312 -16.64 1.14 -7.44
N GLY A 313 -16.42 0.55 -6.27
CA GLY A 313 -17.46 -0.08 -5.45
C GLY A 313 -17.85 -1.51 -5.88
N TRP A 314 -16.99 -2.21 -6.62
CA TRP A 314 -17.28 -3.54 -7.16
C TRP A 314 -17.80 -4.52 -6.11
N LEU A 315 -17.21 -4.57 -4.90
CA LEU A 315 -17.61 -5.44 -3.79
C LEU A 315 -19.01 -5.09 -3.23
N ASN A 316 -19.47 -3.85 -3.43
CA ASN A 316 -20.79 -3.40 -3.00
C ASN A 316 -21.86 -3.56 -4.07
N LYS A 317 -21.46 -3.55 -5.35
CA LYS A 317 -22.31 -3.71 -6.52
C LYS A 317 -22.56 -5.18 -6.87
N ASN A 318 -21.59 -6.08 -6.61
CA ASN A 318 -21.65 -7.48 -7.01
C ASN A 318 -21.90 -8.42 -5.84
N LYS A 319 -22.61 -9.52 -6.12
CA LYS A 319 -22.94 -10.54 -5.14
C LYS A 319 -22.60 -11.93 -5.68
N LYS A 320 -22.27 -12.84 -4.78
CA LYS A 320 -22.13 -14.26 -5.08
C LYS A 320 -23.48 -14.89 -5.47
N PRO A 321 -23.48 -16.05 -6.12
CA PRO A 321 -24.73 -16.78 -6.43
C PRO A 321 -25.65 -16.99 -5.22
N GLY A 322 -25.10 -17.10 -4.00
CA GLY A 322 -25.84 -17.21 -2.73
C GLY A 322 -26.37 -15.90 -2.16
N GLY A 323 -26.19 -14.75 -2.84
CA GLY A 323 -26.65 -13.42 -2.41
C GLY A 323 -25.72 -12.69 -1.45
N GLU A 324 -24.64 -13.30 -1.01
CA GLU A 324 -23.61 -12.69 -0.16
C GLU A 324 -22.69 -11.77 -0.98
N LYS A 325 -22.11 -10.73 -0.32
CA LYS A 325 -21.10 -9.87 -0.94
C LYS A 325 -19.78 -10.61 -1.08
N TYR A 326 -19.02 -10.29 -2.13
CA TYR A 326 -17.62 -10.70 -2.23
C TYR A 326 -16.76 -10.04 -1.17
N ASN A 327 -15.67 -10.72 -0.78
CA ASN A 327 -14.71 -10.25 0.22
C ASN A 327 -13.28 -10.49 -0.27
N LEU A 328 -12.51 -9.42 -0.42
CA LEU A 328 -11.12 -9.47 -0.88
C LEU A 328 -10.21 -10.37 -0.04
N ASP A 329 -10.50 -10.49 1.24
CA ASP A 329 -9.60 -11.18 2.18
C ASP A 329 -9.93 -12.67 2.34
N LYS A 330 -11.05 -13.17 1.72
CA LYS A 330 -11.55 -14.52 1.99
C LYS A 330 -11.90 -15.35 0.76
N ASP A 331 -12.20 -14.70 -0.37
CA ASP A 331 -12.85 -15.38 -1.48
C ASP A 331 -11.87 -15.85 -2.58
N GLY A 332 -10.56 -15.60 -2.39
CA GLY A 332 -9.54 -16.10 -3.31
C GLY A 332 -9.66 -15.58 -4.73
N LEU A 333 -10.08 -14.32 -4.87
CA LEU A 333 -10.20 -13.69 -6.18
C LEU A 333 -8.84 -13.59 -6.86
N ARG A 334 -8.82 -13.64 -8.18
CA ARG A 334 -7.67 -13.32 -9.01
C ARG A 334 -7.94 -11.99 -9.69
N ILE A 335 -7.18 -10.96 -9.32
CA ILE A 335 -7.35 -9.60 -9.84
C ILE A 335 -6.19 -9.32 -10.79
N TYR A 336 -6.48 -9.30 -12.07
CA TYR A 336 -5.50 -9.00 -13.12
C TYR A 336 -5.41 -7.51 -13.30
N THR A 337 -4.20 -6.97 -13.10
CA THR A 337 -3.93 -5.54 -13.17
C THR A 337 -3.10 -5.20 -14.40
N THR A 338 -3.01 -3.90 -14.69
CA THR A 338 -2.19 -3.37 -15.77
C THR A 338 -0.77 -3.04 -15.36
N ILE A 339 -0.45 -3.19 -14.06
CA ILE A 339 0.88 -2.89 -13.51
C ILE A 339 1.93 -3.81 -14.16
N ASN A 340 2.98 -3.21 -14.71
CA ASN A 340 4.13 -3.96 -15.19
C ASN A 340 5.09 -4.19 -14.01
N TYR A 341 5.42 -5.45 -13.75
CA TYR A 341 6.24 -5.83 -12.58
C TYR A 341 7.62 -5.13 -12.58
N ARG A 342 8.30 -5.08 -13.72
CA ARG A 342 9.63 -4.48 -13.84
C ARG A 342 9.59 -2.96 -13.77
N MET A 343 8.64 -2.32 -14.45
CA MET A 343 8.45 -0.87 -14.36
C MET A 343 8.16 -0.42 -12.92
N GLN A 344 7.33 -1.18 -12.20
CA GLN A 344 7.03 -0.92 -10.80
C GLN A 344 8.27 -1.07 -9.90
N GLN A 345 9.04 -2.14 -10.09
CA GLN A 345 10.26 -2.37 -9.35
C GLN A 345 11.27 -1.24 -9.58
N ASN A 346 11.44 -0.83 -10.83
CA ASN A 346 12.31 0.28 -11.21
C ASN A 346 11.84 1.61 -10.62
N ALA A 347 10.52 1.84 -10.53
CA ALA A 347 9.95 3.04 -9.93
C ALA A 347 10.23 3.13 -8.41
N GLU A 348 10.02 2.04 -7.67
CA GLU A 348 10.33 2.00 -6.23
C GLU A 348 11.83 2.17 -5.98
N GLN A 349 12.68 1.57 -6.83
CA GLN A 349 14.13 1.76 -6.75
C GLN A 349 14.57 3.19 -7.05
N ALA A 350 14.00 3.83 -8.10
CA ALA A 350 14.35 5.21 -8.47
C ALA A 350 13.97 6.20 -7.35
N VAL A 351 12.80 6.02 -6.73
CA VAL A 351 12.39 6.79 -5.55
C VAL A 351 13.38 6.60 -4.41
N ALA A 352 13.71 5.35 -4.05
CA ALA A 352 14.62 5.07 -2.96
C ALA A 352 16.03 5.63 -3.23
N GLU A 353 16.50 5.53 -4.47
CA GLU A 353 17.82 6.00 -4.90
C GLU A 353 17.95 7.52 -4.80
N HIS A 354 17.04 8.27 -5.41
CA HIS A 354 17.14 9.73 -5.40
C HIS A 354 16.67 10.32 -4.07
N LEU A 355 15.49 9.95 -3.59
CA LEU A 355 14.91 10.53 -2.38
C LEU A 355 15.75 10.17 -1.15
N GLY A 356 16.11 8.87 -0.98
CA GLY A 356 16.84 8.39 0.20
C GLY A 356 18.33 8.73 0.19
N ASN A 357 19.01 8.52 -0.94
CA ASN A 357 20.47 8.65 -0.99
C ASN A 357 20.96 10.08 -1.23
N ASN A 358 20.17 10.90 -1.93
CA ASN A 358 20.57 12.24 -2.35
C ASN A 358 19.73 13.32 -1.66
N LEU A 359 18.46 13.42 -1.98
CA LEU A 359 17.65 14.58 -1.63
C LEU A 359 17.39 14.70 -0.13
N GLN A 360 17.07 13.58 0.56
CA GLN A 360 16.88 13.60 2.02
C GLN A 360 18.16 14.02 2.76
N LYS A 361 19.31 13.52 2.31
CA LYS A 361 20.60 13.92 2.91
C LYS A 361 20.92 15.40 2.72
N ALA A 362 20.53 15.96 1.57
CA ALA A 362 20.67 17.39 1.33
C ALA A 362 19.75 18.20 2.24
N PHE A 363 18.48 17.76 2.38
CA PHE A 363 17.50 18.37 3.26
C PHE A 363 17.91 18.32 4.74
N ASP A 364 18.42 17.17 5.19
CA ASP A 364 18.93 16.99 6.55
C ASP A 364 20.15 17.88 6.83
N ARG A 365 21.06 18.03 5.86
CA ARG A 365 22.23 18.94 5.97
C ARG A 365 21.80 20.40 6.07
N GLU A 366 20.84 20.84 5.24
CA GLU A 366 20.31 22.20 5.25
C GLU A 366 19.65 22.53 6.60
N ASN A 367 18.98 21.54 7.21
CA ASN A 367 18.23 21.72 8.44
C ASN A 367 19.04 21.44 9.73
N LYS A 368 20.25 20.89 9.64
CA LYS A 368 21.05 20.39 10.78
C LYS A 368 21.22 21.37 11.93
N TRP A 369 21.33 22.66 11.64
CA TRP A 369 21.60 23.70 12.64
C TRP A 369 20.42 24.66 12.85
N LYS A 370 19.28 24.42 12.23
CA LYS A 370 18.10 25.27 12.36
C LYS A 370 17.35 24.94 13.64
N LYS A 371 17.11 25.93 14.48
CA LYS A 371 16.39 25.80 15.77
C LYS A 371 14.97 25.24 15.59
N ASN A 372 14.32 25.54 14.47
CA ASN A 372 12.94 25.19 14.19
C ASN A 372 12.79 24.06 13.16
N ALA A 373 13.89 23.33 12.84
CA ALA A 373 13.84 22.22 11.93
C ALA A 373 12.73 21.19 12.30
N PRO A 374 12.03 20.63 11.30
CA PRO A 374 12.24 20.76 9.84
C PRO A 374 11.48 21.93 9.20
N PHE A 375 10.82 22.79 9.97
CA PHE A 375 10.08 23.94 9.42
C PHE A 375 11.02 24.98 8.79
N ALA A 376 10.59 25.60 7.70
CA ALA A 376 11.33 26.66 7.05
C ALA A 376 11.49 27.89 7.96
N GLY A 377 12.49 28.73 7.65
CA GLY A 377 12.89 29.81 8.54
C GLY A 377 11.86 30.96 8.68
N ASP A 378 11.03 31.13 7.68
CA ASP A 378 9.96 32.14 7.57
C ASP A 378 8.66 31.74 8.27
N VAL A 379 8.53 30.47 8.71
CA VAL A 379 7.32 29.98 9.37
C VAL A 379 7.21 30.53 10.79
N ASP A 380 6.14 31.25 11.05
CA ASP A 380 5.87 31.85 12.37
C ASP A 380 5.61 30.79 13.46
N LYS A 381 5.78 31.21 14.73
CA LYS A 381 5.61 30.32 15.87
C LYS A 381 4.19 29.75 16.00
N ALA A 382 3.16 30.57 15.73
CA ALA A 382 1.76 30.18 15.90
C ALA A 382 1.41 29.06 14.90
N THR A 383 1.86 29.16 13.66
CA THR A 383 1.71 28.15 12.63
C THR A 383 2.40 26.83 13.02
N ARG A 384 3.66 26.89 13.51
CA ARG A 384 4.36 25.69 13.98
C ARG A 384 3.64 25.02 15.14
N ASP A 385 3.21 25.80 16.15
CA ASP A 385 2.52 25.28 17.32
C ASP A 385 1.19 24.62 16.93
N ARG A 386 0.45 25.21 15.97
CA ARG A 386 -0.78 24.65 15.41
C ARG A 386 -0.51 23.30 14.71
N LEU A 387 0.50 23.24 13.84
CA LEU A 387 0.86 22.02 13.11
C LEU A 387 1.29 20.89 14.07
N MET A 388 2.08 21.22 15.09
CA MET A 388 2.48 20.26 16.09
C MET A 388 1.31 19.79 16.97
N SER A 389 0.41 20.70 17.36
CA SER A 389 -0.81 20.37 18.11
C SER A 389 -1.70 19.40 17.31
N ASN A 390 -1.92 19.66 16.03
CA ASN A 390 -2.68 18.79 15.15
C ASN A 390 -2.02 17.41 15.04
N ALA A 391 -0.70 17.35 14.81
CA ALA A 391 0.02 16.09 14.70
C ALA A 391 -0.05 15.25 15.98
N ARG A 392 0.03 15.85 17.17
CA ARG A 392 -0.17 15.16 18.46
C ARG A 392 -1.57 14.54 18.54
N ARG A 393 -2.62 15.34 18.26
CA ARG A 393 -4.03 14.90 18.35
C ARG A 393 -4.38 13.80 17.35
N TRP A 394 -3.73 13.78 16.19
CA TRP A 394 -3.94 12.76 15.16
C TRP A 394 -3.13 11.48 15.39
N SER A 395 -2.15 11.51 16.31
CA SER A 395 -1.34 10.33 16.64
C SER A 395 -2.17 9.24 17.31
N ASP A 396 -1.83 7.97 17.04
CA ASP A 396 -2.46 6.83 17.70
C ASP A 396 -2.28 6.87 19.22
N ARG A 397 -1.12 7.36 19.69
CA ARG A 397 -0.84 7.57 21.12
C ARG A 397 -1.92 8.42 21.77
N TYR A 398 -2.27 9.56 21.17
CA TYR A 398 -3.29 10.46 21.70
C TYR A 398 -4.68 9.83 21.61
N ARG A 399 -5.06 9.32 20.42
CA ARG A 399 -6.40 8.77 20.17
C ARG A 399 -6.74 7.58 21.06
N LEU A 400 -5.79 6.65 21.23
CA LEU A 400 -5.99 5.45 22.09
C LEU A 400 -6.14 5.83 23.55
N GLN A 401 -5.31 6.75 24.07
CA GLN A 401 -5.41 7.19 25.46
C GLN A 401 -6.67 8.02 25.72
N ARG A 402 -7.05 8.88 24.77
CA ARG A 402 -8.30 9.63 24.84
C ARG A 402 -9.52 8.70 24.88
N LYS A 403 -9.51 7.64 24.06
CA LYS A 403 -10.54 6.59 24.07
C LYS A 403 -10.54 5.80 25.38
N ALA A 404 -9.42 5.67 26.05
CA ALA A 404 -9.30 5.03 27.36
C ALA A 404 -9.69 5.97 28.53
N GLY A 405 -10.12 7.22 28.26
CA GLY A 405 -10.59 8.17 29.26
C GLY A 405 -9.48 8.95 29.98
N VAL A 406 -8.23 8.90 29.50
CA VAL A 406 -7.12 9.65 30.11
C VAL A 406 -7.32 11.16 29.85
N PRO A 407 -7.15 12.04 30.87
CA PRO A 407 -7.23 13.49 30.71
C PRO A 407 -6.23 14.02 29.67
N GLU A 408 -6.63 15.08 28.96
CA GLU A 408 -5.83 15.62 27.83
C GLU A 408 -4.45 16.15 28.29
N ASP A 409 -4.39 16.81 29.43
CA ASP A 409 -3.16 17.33 30.03
C ASP A 409 -2.16 16.20 30.37
N GLU A 410 -2.64 15.09 30.92
CA GLU A 410 -1.82 13.91 31.18
C GLU A 410 -1.31 13.27 29.88
N ILE A 411 -2.15 13.20 28.84
CA ILE A 411 -1.75 12.69 27.54
C ILE A 411 -0.65 13.58 26.95
N LEU A 412 -0.85 14.89 26.95
CA LEU A 412 0.11 15.85 26.40
C LEU A 412 1.44 15.85 27.15
N ALA A 413 1.42 15.72 28.48
CA ALA A 413 2.64 15.61 29.30
C ALA A 413 3.50 14.38 28.96
N GLN A 414 2.93 13.35 28.37
CA GLN A 414 3.68 12.17 27.92
C GLN A 414 4.45 12.42 26.61
N PHE A 415 4.09 13.45 25.85
CA PHE A 415 4.78 13.76 24.59
C PHE A 415 6.19 14.34 24.81
N ASP A 416 6.49 14.79 26.04
CA ASP A 416 7.82 15.30 26.41
C ASP A 416 8.68 14.26 27.14
N LYS A 417 8.15 13.06 27.39
CA LYS A 417 8.90 11.99 28.06
C LYS A 417 9.61 11.10 27.05
N LYS A 418 10.91 10.89 27.22
CA LYS A 418 11.72 10.00 26.38
C LYS A 418 11.25 8.55 26.52
N VAL A 419 11.04 7.87 25.39
CA VAL A 419 10.66 6.46 25.32
C VAL A 419 11.46 5.74 24.22
N LYS A 420 11.69 4.44 24.41
CA LYS A 420 12.26 3.60 23.34
C LYS A 420 11.25 3.47 22.22
N MET A 421 11.68 3.74 21.00
CA MET A 421 10.82 3.60 19.82
C MET A 421 11.62 3.24 18.58
N ARG A 422 10.93 2.68 17.61
CA ARG A 422 11.44 2.41 16.27
C ARG A 422 10.89 3.46 15.32
N VAL A 423 11.78 4.13 14.58
CA VAL A 423 11.40 5.15 13.60
C VAL A 423 11.98 4.80 12.23
N PHE A 424 11.32 5.29 11.18
CA PHE A 424 11.79 5.11 9.80
C PHE A 424 13.17 5.74 9.61
N ALA A 425 14.01 5.09 8.81
CA ALA A 425 15.29 5.63 8.36
C ALA A 425 15.64 5.08 6.97
N TRP A 426 16.25 5.92 6.15
CA TRP A 426 16.82 5.54 4.86
C TRP A 426 18.11 4.72 5.06
N ASN A 427 17.98 3.45 5.40
CA ASN A 427 19.08 2.49 5.50
C ASN A 427 18.60 1.10 5.05
N LYS A 428 19.49 0.12 4.98
CA LYS A 428 19.17 -1.25 4.55
C LYS A 428 18.07 -1.91 5.38
N LYS A 429 17.91 -1.53 6.66
CA LYS A 429 16.88 -2.08 7.56
C LYS A 429 15.52 -1.35 7.41
N GLY A 430 15.50 -0.14 6.84
CA GLY A 430 14.32 0.72 6.76
C GLY A 430 13.92 1.37 8.09
N TYR A 431 14.71 1.23 9.17
CA TYR A 431 14.42 1.79 10.48
C TYR A 431 15.65 1.91 11.35
N ILE A 432 15.52 2.70 12.43
CA ILE A 432 16.42 2.71 13.57
C ILE A 432 15.64 2.56 14.88
N ASP A 433 16.24 1.88 15.85
CA ASP A 433 15.76 1.84 17.24
C ASP A 433 16.46 2.94 18.02
N THR A 434 15.71 3.80 18.71
CA THR A 434 16.23 4.99 19.37
C THR A 434 15.45 5.33 20.64
N VAL A 435 15.95 6.30 21.41
CA VAL A 435 15.27 6.84 22.60
C VAL A 435 15.06 8.33 22.38
N MET A 436 13.81 8.73 22.15
CA MET A 436 13.43 10.13 21.92
C MET A 436 12.06 10.41 22.51
N THR A 437 11.67 11.68 22.59
CA THR A 437 10.31 12.05 22.98
C THR A 437 9.32 11.79 21.82
N PRO A 438 8.03 11.57 22.10
CA PRO A 438 7.02 11.53 21.04
C PRO A 438 6.98 12.82 20.20
N ASN A 439 7.27 13.99 20.78
CA ASN A 439 7.40 15.24 20.03
C ASN A 439 8.57 15.20 19.05
N ASP A 440 9.74 14.69 19.46
CA ASP A 440 10.88 14.52 18.57
C ASP A 440 10.56 13.55 17.43
N SER A 441 9.78 12.48 17.73
CA SER A 441 9.38 11.54 16.70
C SER A 441 8.44 12.17 15.65
N ILE A 442 7.53 13.05 16.07
CA ILE A 442 6.68 13.81 15.14
C ILE A 442 7.55 14.68 14.22
N LEU A 443 8.50 15.42 14.78
CA LEU A 443 9.44 16.24 13.99
C LEU A 443 10.29 15.37 13.06
N TRP A 444 10.74 14.20 13.53
CA TRP A 444 11.45 13.22 12.71
C TRP A 444 10.65 12.78 11.50
N TYR A 445 9.38 12.37 11.70
CA TYR A 445 8.51 11.97 10.60
C TYR A 445 8.16 13.13 9.66
N LYS A 446 7.99 14.34 10.18
CA LYS A 446 7.78 15.54 9.38
C LYS A 446 9.01 15.94 8.54
N SER A 447 10.21 15.61 8.98
CA SER A 447 11.45 15.88 8.22
C SER A 447 11.65 14.95 7.02
N VAL A 448 10.95 13.80 6.97
CA VAL A 448 11.05 12.88 5.83
C VAL A 448 10.27 13.43 4.65
N LEU A 449 10.94 13.63 3.52
CA LEU A 449 10.31 14.08 2.29
C LEU A 449 9.33 13.03 1.75
N ARG A 450 8.22 13.49 1.18
CA ARG A 450 7.19 12.67 0.54
C ARG A 450 7.38 12.68 -0.96
N CYS A 451 6.83 11.67 -1.61
CA CYS A 451 6.80 11.59 -3.07
C CYS A 451 5.56 10.87 -3.56
N GLY A 452 5.23 11.07 -4.81
CA GLY A 452 4.27 10.28 -5.56
C GLY A 452 4.76 10.15 -7.00
N MET A 453 4.52 8.98 -7.60
CA MET A 453 4.88 8.70 -9.00
C MET A 453 3.84 7.77 -9.62
N VAL A 454 3.36 8.10 -10.81
CA VAL A 454 2.49 7.25 -11.62
C VAL A 454 2.89 7.31 -13.09
N ALA A 455 2.82 6.15 -13.76
CA ALA A 455 3.10 6.03 -15.19
C ALA A 455 1.92 5.39 -15.92
N ILE A 456 1.51 5.99 -17.04
CA ILE A 456 0.34 5.62 -17.84
C ILE A 456 0.78 5.42 -19.30
N GLU A 457 0.38 4.31 -19.89
CA GLU A 457 0.61 4.02 -21.31
C GLU A 457 -0.36 4.84 -22.20
N PRO A 458 0.13 5.60 -23.19
CA PRO A 458 -0.70 6.53 -23.97
C PRO A 458 -1.86 5.88 -24.70
N VAL A 459 -1.62 4.80 -25.45
CA VAL A 459 -2.61 4.20 -26.34
C VAL A 459 -3.73 3.47 -25.60
N THR A 460 -3.38 2.85 -24.48
CA THR A 460 -4.29 2.00 -23.70
C THR A 460 -4.84 2.69 -22.45
N GLY A 461 -4.18 3.74 -21.93
CA GLY A 461 -4.52 4.34 -20.65
C GLY A 461 -4.19 3.44 -19.45
N HIS A 462 -3.42 2.36 -19.65
CA HIS A 462 -3.05 1.43 -18.59
C HIS A 462 -2.05 2.06 -17.60
N ILE A 463 -2.34 1.97 -16.30
CA ILE A 463 -1.37 2.35 -15.27
C ILE A 463 -0.32 1.24 -15.18
N LYS A 464 0.94 1.55 -15.52
CA LYS A 464 2.06 0.60 -15.55
C LYS A 464 2.93 0.62 -14.30
N ALA A 465 2.98 1.75 -13.57
CA ALA A 465 3.68 1.87 -12.30
C ALA A 465 2.98 2.88 -11.37
N TYR A 466 3.05 2.64 -10.05
CA TYR A 466 2.36 3.43 -9.04
C TYR A 466 3.11 3.43 -7.70
N VAL A 467 3.68 4.57 -7.30
CA VAL A 467 4.39 4.72 -6.02
C VAL A 467 3.81 5.90 -5.26
N GLY A 468 3.01 5.64 -4.23
CA GLY A 468 2.29 6.67 -3.47
C GLY A 468 3.09 7.34 -2.36
N GLY A 469 4.33 6.92 -2.10
CA GLY A 469 5.16 7.50 -1.05
C GLY A 469 6.48 6.78 -0.81
N PRO A 470 7.29 7.28 0.14
CA PRO A 470 8.65 6.77 0.38
C PRO A 470 8.69 5.36 0.98
N ASN A 471 7.74 5.00 1.82
CA ASN A 471 7.66 3.69 2.46
C ASN A 471 6.28 3.46 3.05
N TYR A 472 5.52 2.52 2.53
CA TYR A 472 4.13 2.27 2.94
C TYR A 472 3.97 1.84 4.40
N ARG A 473 4.96 1.18 5.00
CA ARG A 473 4.88 0.75 6.40
C ARG A 473 4.76 1.93 7.38
N TYR A 474 5.45 3.03 7.08
CA TYR A 474 5.53 4.20 7.95
C TYR A 474 4.70 5.38 7.45
N PHE A 475 4.43 5.45 6.15
CA PHE A 475 3.74 6.55 5.50
C PHE A 475 2.58 5.99 4.67
N LYS A 476 1.41 5.91 5.29
CA LYS A 476 0.23 5.27 4.68
C LYS A 476 -0.49 6.15 3.67
N TYR A 477 -0.29 7.47 3.76
CA TYR A 477 -0.97 8.41 2.90
C TYR A 477 -0.47 8.30 1.46
N ASP A 478 -1.40 8.12 0.54
CA ASP A 478 -1.13 7.96 -0.89
C ASP A 478 -1.11 9.33 -1.58
N ASN A 479 0.09 9.76 -1.99
CA ASN A 479 0.27 11.06 -2.63
C ASN A 479 -0.08 11.06 -4.12
N VAL A 480 -0.36 9.91 -4.74
CA VAL A 480 -0.73 9.84 -6.17
C VAL A 480 -2.21 10.08 -6.39
N GLY A 481 -3.06 9.29 -5.72
CA GLY A 481 -4.50 9.34 -5.93
C GLY A 481 -5.26 10.18 -4.90
N GLN A 482 -4.79 10.22 -3.62
CA GLN A 482 -5.45 10.99 -2.55
C GLN A 482 -4.85 12.38 -2.35
N GLY A 483 -3.53 12.52 -2.56
CA GLY A 483 -2.83 13.77 -2.35
C GLY A 483 -3.11 14.78 -3.45
N LYS A 484 -3.80 15.87 -3.12
CA LYS A 484 -3.90 17.05 -3.98
C LYS A 484 -2.84 18.07 -3.55
N ARG A 485 -2.00 18.49 -4.49
CA ARG A 485 -0.89 19.41 -4.23
C ARG A 485 -0.89 20.51 -5.27
N GLN A 486 -0.39 21.67 -4.89
CA GLN A 486 -0.27 22.80 -5.80
C GLN A 486 0.65 22.43 -6.97
N VAL A 487 0.13 22.58 -8.19
CA VAL A 487 0.78 22.05 -9.41
C VAL A 487 1.87 22.95 -9.96
N GLY A 488 1.89 24.23 -9.57
CA GLY A 488 2.85 25.21 -10.07
C GLY A 488 2.91 25.24 -11.60
N SER A 489 4.09 25.43 -12.16
CA SER A 489 4.27 25.59 -13.60
C SER A 489 3.91 24.36 -14.45
N THR A 490 3.56 23.20 -13.86
CA THR A 490 3.02 22.08 -14.65
C THR A 490 1.61 22.36 -15.17
N ILE A 491 0.96 23.41 -14.73
CA ILE A 491 -0.33 23.85 -15.27
C ILE A 491 -0.22 24.55 -16.62
N LYS A 492 0.94 25.15 -16.91
CA LYS A 492 1.13 26.01 -18.12
C LYS A 492 0.80 25.31 -19.44
N PRO A 493 1.15 24.02 -19.65
CA PRO A 493 0.78 23.33 -20.88
C PRO A 493 -0.72 23.38 -21.20
N PHE A 494 -1.62 23.43 -20.22
CA PHE A 494 -3.07 23.54 -20.50
C PHE A 494 -3.42 24.89 -21.12
N LEU A 495 -2.82 25.96 -20.63
CA LEU A 495 -3.02 27.30 -21.19
C LEU A 495 -2.42 27.43 -22.59
N TYR A 496 -1.24 26.81 -22.82
CA TYR A 496 -0.64 26.75 -24.15
C TYR A 496 -1.43 25.84 -25.09
N THR A 497 -2.01 24.75 -24.59
CA THR A 497 -2.92 23.91 -25.36
C THR A 497 -4.14 24.70 -25.83
N LEU A 498 -4.71 25.53 -24.94
CA LEU A 498 -5.80 26.43 -25.31
C LEU A 498 -5.35 27.41 -26.42
N ALA A 499 -4.19 28.03 -26.26
CA ALA A 499 -3.64 28.92 -27.29
C ALA A 499 -3.46 28.25 -28.65
N MET A 500 -2.89 27.04 -28.67
CA MET A 500 -2.73 26.26 -29.93
C MET A 500 -4.09 25.82 -30.51
N GLN A 501 -5.07 25.50 -29.66
CA GLN A 501 -6.43 25.13 -30.09
C GLN A 501 -7.16 26.31 -30.72
N GLU A 502 -6.92 27.52 -30.23
CA GLU A 502 -7.48 28.76 -30.74
C GLU A 502 -6.68 29.34 -31.94
N GLY A 503 -5.74 28.58 -32.51
CA GLY A 503 -5.07 28.88 -33.76
C GLY A 503 -3.72 29.60 -33.64
N MET A 504 -3.19 29.77 -32.42
CA MET A 504 -1.83 30.29 -32.24
C MET A 504 -0.78 29.25 -32.65
N SER A 505 0.42 29.72 -32.99
CA SER A 505 1.57 28.91 -33.39
C SER A 505 2.67 28.91 -32.32
N PRO A 506 3.46 27.84 -32.20
CA PRO A 506 4.67 27.82 -31.38
C PRO A 506 5.61 29.02 -31.67
N CYS A 507 5.61 29.51 -32.87
CA CYS A 507 6.51 30.56 -33.33
C CYS A 507 5.91 31.99 -33.23
N ASP A 508 4.68 32.14 -32.72
CA ASP A 508 4.09 33.46 -32.52
C ASP A 508 4.89 34.23 -31.48
N LYS A 509 5.18 35.49 -31.85
CA LYS A 509 6.04 36.42 -31.12
C LYS A 509 5.28 37.27 -30.13
N VAL A 510 5.75 37.32 -28.90
CA VAL A 510 5.19 38.10 -27.79
C VAL A 510 6.29 38.90 -27.11
N ILE A 511 6.02 40.14 -26.69
CA ILE A 511 6.95 40.93 -25.88
C ILE A 511 6.93 40.38 -24.44
N ASN A 512 8.10 40.02 -23.93
CA ASN A 512 8.25 39.49 -22.56
C ASN A 512 8.24 40.61 -21.53
N VAL A 513 7.02 41.03 -21.11
CA VAL A 513 6.81 42.07 -20.09
C VAL A 513 5.83 41.57 -19.03
N PRO A 514 5.99 41.99 -17.76
CA PRO A 514 5.03 41.68 -16.70
C PRO A 514 3.59 42.11 -17.10
N GLN A 515 2.63 41.27 -16.75
CA GLN A 515 1.20 41.53 -16.95
C GLN A 515 0.52 41.66 -15.60
N SER A 516 -0.23 42.76 -15.40
CA SER A 516 -1.02 42.98 -14.19
C SER A 516 -2.50 42.67 -14.43
N PHE A 517 -3.15 42.19 -13.37
CA PHE A 517 -4.56 41.86 -13.33
C PHE A 517 -5.21 42.52 -12.12
N ILE A 518 -6.48 42.81 -12.22
CA ILE A 518 -7.28 43.25 -11.07
C ILE A 518 -7.80 41.98 -10.39
N ALA A 519 -7.38 41.70 -9.16
CA ALA A 519 -7.88 40.60 -8.35
C ALA A 519 -9.33 40.84 -7.93
N GLY A 520 -10.03 39.79 -7.48
CA GLY A 520 -11.43 39.83 -7.08
C GLY A 520 -11.73 40.81 -5.90
N ASP A 521 -10.72 41.15 -5.12
CA ASP A 521 -10.76 42.15 -4.04
C ASP A 521 -10.45 43.58 -4.51
N GLY A 522 -10.24 43.79 -5.83
CA GLY A 522 -9.91 45.05 -6.43
C GLY A 522 -8.44 45.46 -6.34
N THR A 523 -7.56 44.63 -5.82
CA THR A 523 -6.12 44.86 -5.77
C THR A 523 -5.43 44.50 -7.08
N ASP A 524 -4.36 45.21 -7.45
CA ASP A 524 -3.53 44.87 -8.58
C ASP A 524 -2.63 43.68 -8.21
N TRP A 525 -2.70 42.62 -9.00
CA TRP A 525 -1.84 41.46 -8.87
C TRP A 525 -1.03 41.22 -10.13
N THR A 526 0.28 41.05 -9.96
CA THR A 526 1.24 40.74 -11.03
C THR A 526 2.00 39.48 -10.67
N PRO A 527 2.00 38.43 -11.50
CA PRO A 527 2.83 37.27 -11.27
C PRO A 527 4.30 37.64 -11.16
N ARG A 528 5.00 37.11 -10.15
CA ARG A 528 6.45 37.32 -10.03
C ARG A 528 7.13 36.78 -11.28
N SER A 529 7.94 37.60 -11.95
CA SER A 529 8.75 37.14 -13.08
C SER A 529 9.79 36.14 -12.61
N THR A 530 9.99 35.09 -13.42
CA THR A 530 11.05 34.09 -13.24
C THR A 530 12.16 34.29 -14.28
N ASP A 531 11.95 35.20 -15.20
CA ASP A 531 12.88 35.47 -16.30
C ASP A 531 14.06 36.33 -15.81
N LYS A 532 15.24 36.10 -16.37
CA LYS A 532 16.40 36.93 -16.14
C LYS A 532 16.15 38.35 -16.71
N ASP A 533 16.69 39.39 -16.10
CA ASP A 533 16.46 40.76 -16.47
C ASP A 533 16.83 41.05 -17.94
N GLU A 534 17.83 40.39 -18.49
CA GLU A 534 18.24 40.49 -19.90
C GLU A 534 17.16 40.13 -20.91
N TRP A 535 16.15 39.31 -20.50
CA TRP A 535 15.04 38.87 -21.33
C TRP A 535 13.79 39.74 -21.22
N ILE A 536 13.71 40.59 -20.20
CA ILE A 536 12.58 41.51 -20.01
C ILE A 536 12.57 42.56 -21.13
N GLY A 537 11.41 42.77 -21.73
CA GLY A 537 11.23 43.71 -22.85
C GLY A 537 11.60 43.15 -24.22
N LYS A 538 12.23 41.95 -24.31
CA LYS A 538 12.55 41.34 -25.60
C LYS A 538 11.32 40.64 -26.20
N THR A 539 11.30 40.58 -27.52
CA THR A 539 10.31 39.80 -28.26
C THR A 539 10.77 38.30 -28.32
N VAL A 540 9.95 37.42 -27.80
CA VAL A 540 10.23 35.99 -27.73
C VAL A 540 9.09 35.19 -28.37
N THR A 541 9.36 33.93 -28.72
CA THR A 541 8.31 33.00 -29.24
C THR A 541 7.53 32.37 -28.10
N LEU A 542 6.32 31.86 -28.38
CA LEU A 542 5.58 31.03 -27.41
C LEU A 542 6.38 29.77 -27.01
N LYS A 543 7.10 29.17 -27.96
CA LYS A 543 8.02 28.06 -27.70
C LYS A 543 9.08 28.41 -26.67
N TRP A 544 9.73 29.58 -26.82
CA TRP A 544 10.67 30.10 -25.81
C TRP A 544 10.00 30.24 -24.44
N GLY A 545 8.80 30.86 -24.42
CA GLY A 545 8.06 31.10 -23.18
C GLY A 545 7.77 29.82 -22.37
N LEU A 546 7.38 28.72 -23.04
CA LEU A 546 7.14 27.44 -22.37
C LEU A 546 8.45 26.74 -21.99
N THR A 547 9.46 26.79 -22.87
CA THR A 547 10.80 26.23 -22.65
C THR A 547 11.45 26.77 -21.39
N HIS A 548 11.43 28.07 -21.19
CA HIS A 548 11.97 28.76 -20.01
C HIS A 548 10.97 28.88 -18.85
N SER A 549 9.76 28.37 -19.06
CA SER A 549 8.69 28.45 -18.04
C SER A 549 8.33 29.88 -17.62
N SER A 550 8.38 30.87 -18.55
CA SER A 550 8.13 32.29 -18.30
C SER A 550 6.73 32.51 -17.71
N ASN A 551 6.68 33.24 -16.59
CA ASN A 551 5.43 33.66 -15.99
C ASN A 551 4.80 34.84 -16.77
N ASN A 552 5.63 35.70 -17.36
CA ASN A 552 5.15 36.83 -18.14
C ASN A 552 4.37 36.39 -19.38
N ILE A 553 4.90 35.39 -20.10
CA ILE A 553 4.24 34.85 -21.30
C ILE A 553 2.97 34.09 -20.93
N SER A 554 2.99 33.33 -19.83
CA SER A 554 1.78 32.67 -19.33
C SER A 554 0.72 33.65 -18.88
N ALA A 555 1.11 34.78 -18.25
CA ALA A 555 0.20 35.86 -17.89
C ALA A 555 -0.37 36.57 -19.13
N TYR A 556 0.46 36.75 -20.16
CA TYR A 556 -0.03 37.26 -21.45
C TYR A 556 -1.14 36.39 -22.04
N LEU A 557 -0.93 35.08 -22.12
CA LEU A 557 -1.93 34.14 -22.62
C LEU A 557 -3.18 34.12 -21.72
N MET A 558 -3.02 34.17 -20.40
CA MET A 558 -4.15 34.24 -19.47
C MET A 558 -4.98 35.51 -19.66
N LYS A 559 -4.35 36.61 -20.02
CA LYS A 559 -5.05 37.89 -20.32
C LYS A 559 -5.86 37.80 -21.61
N GLN A 560 -5.40 36.99 -22.58
CA GLN A 560 -6.12 36.78 -23.84
C GLN A 560 -7.35 35.88 -23.67
N PHE A 561 -7.21 34.78 -22.95
CA PHE A 561 -8.23 33.70 -22.90
C PHE A 561 -9.09 33.71 -21.62
N GLY A 562 -8.55 34.25 -20.53
CA GLY A 562 -9.21 34.26 -19.22
C GLY A 562 -9.18 32.93 -18.46
N PRO A 563 -9.47 32.97 -17.14
CA PRO A 563 -9.38 31.83 -16.29
C PRO A 563 -10.45 30.77 -16.56
N HIS A 564 -11.65 31.16 -16.94
CA HIS A 564 -12.76 30.24 -17.26
C HIS A 564 -12.40 29.31 -18.43
N ALA A 565 -11.94 29.85 -19.55
CA ALA A 565 -11.56 29.05 -20.72
C ALA A 565 -10.40 28.10 -20.41
N MET A 566 -9.44 28.51 -19.57
CA MET A 566 -8.37 27.63 -19.10
C MET A 566 -8.92 26.49 -18.24
N ALA A 567 -9.83 26.77 -17.31
CA ALA A 567 -10.45 25.75 -16.46
C ALA A 567 -11.26 24.74 -17.31
N GLU A 568 -12.05 25.21 -18.28
CA GLU A 568 -12.75 24.35 -19.22
C GLU A 568 -11.80 23.46 -20.02
N MET A 569 -10.68 23.98 -20.51
CA MET A 569 -9.66 23.18 -21.23
C MET A 569 -9.10 22.09 -20.32
N MET A 570 -8.79 22.43 -19.06
CA MET A 570 -8.30 21.44 -18.09
C MET A 570 -9.35 20.35 -17.83
N HIS A 571 -10.63 20.69 -17.69
CA HIS A 571 -11.71 19.72 -17.53
C HIS A 571 -11.91 18.84 -18.79
N LYS A 572 -11.80 19.43 -19.98
CA LYS A 572 -11.81 18.68 -21.25
C LYS A 572 -10.66 17.67 -21.32
N MET A 573 -9.48 18.03 -20.83
CA MET A 573 -8.32 17.14 -20.80
C MET A 573 -8.35 16.12 -19.65
N GLY A 574 -9.32 16.19 -18.73
CA GLY A 574 -9.56 15.15 -17.72
C GLY A 574 -9.25 15.52 -16.28
N VAL A 575 -8.93 16.77 -15.99
CA VAL A 575 -8.89 17.28 -14.60
C VAL A 575 -10.32 17.41 -14.11
N TYR A 576 -10.66 16.76 -13.01
CA TYR A 576 -12.01 16.81 -12.41
C TYR A 576 -12.03 17.48 -11.03
N SER A 577 -10.85 17.76 -10.43
CA SER A 577 -10.76 18.54 -9.21
C SER A 577 -11.35 19.94 -9.41
N HIS A 578 -11.91 20.50 -8.34
CA HIS A 578 -12.36 21.90 -8.34
C HIS A 578 -11.23 22.85 -8.71
N LEU A 579 -11.51 23.79 -9.58
CA LEU A 579 -10.58 24.82 -10.04
C LEU A 579 -11.19 26.21 -9.74
N ASP A 580 -10.48 26.99 -8.94
CA ASP A 580 -10.83 28.40 -8.78
C ASP A 580 -10.52 29.16 -10.08
N GLU A 581 -11.52 29.79 -10.67
CA GLU A 581 -11.41 30.56 -11.93
C GLU A 581 -10.80 31.94 -11.66
N VAL A 582 -9.52 31.94 -11.26
CA VAL A 582 -8.74 33.12 -10.94
C VAL A 582 -7.53 33.26 -11.85
N TYR A 583 -7.06 34.50 -12.09
CA TYR A 583 -5.88 34.75 -12.93
C TYR A 583 -4.62 33.99 -12.46
N ALA A 584 -4.48 33.75 -11.15
CA ALA A 584 -3.37 33.01 -10.57
C ALA A 584 -3.30 31.55 -11.05
N LEU A 585 -4.35 31.04 -11.70
CA LEU A 585 -4.37 29.74 -12.31
C LEU A 585 -3.25 29.58 -13.35
N CYS A 586 -2.86 30.65 -14.09
CA CYS A 586 -1.78 30.60 -15.09
C CYS A 586 -0.39 30.27 -14.52
N VAL A 587 -0.19 30.44 -13.22
CA VAL A 587 1.06 30.09 -12.52
C VAL A 587 0.92 28.88 -11.58
N GLY A 588 -0.25 28.23 -11.60
CA GLY A 588 -0.48 26.96 -10.93
C GLY A 588 -0.97 27.07 -9.50
N ALA A 589 -1.91 27.98 -9.23
CA ALA A 589 -2.53 28.12 -7.91
C ALA A 589 -3.51 26.96 -7.55
N ALA A 590 -3.78 26.03 -8.46
CA ALA A 590 -4.67 24.89 -8.24
C ALA A 590 -4.01 23.72 -7.52
N GLU A 591 -4.79 23.01 -6.70
CA GLU A 591 -4.39 21.75 -6.03
C GLU A 591 -5.02 20.57 -6.75
N ILE A 592 -4.19 19.74 -7.38
CA ILE A 592 -4.62 18.62 -8.22
C ILE A 592 -3.79 17.37 -7.86
N SER A 593 -4.37 16.19 -8.01
CA SER A 593 -3.66 14.94 -7.78
C SER A 593 -2.67 14.63 -8.92
N ILE A 594 -1.63 13.85 -8.61
CA ILE A 594 -0.66 13.41 -9.61
C ILE A 594 -1.37 12.59 -10.71
N GLN A 595 -2.29 11.72 -10.29
CA GLN A 595 -3.01 10.86 -11.22
C GLN A 595 -3.84 11.66 -12.22
N GLU A 596 -4.54 12.71 -11.79
CA GLU A 596 -5.30 13.59 -12.70
C GLU A 596 -4.39 14.32 -13.67
N MET A 597 -3.30 14.91 -13.15
CA MET A 597 -2.33 15.62 -13.98
C MET A 597 -1.70 14.73 -15.04
N VAL A 598 -1.29 13.52 -14.68
CA VAL A 598 -0.67 12.57 -15.61
C VAL A 598 -1.69 12.06 -16.64
N ALA A 599 -2.91 11.77 -16.21
CA ALA A 599 -3.99 11.36 -17.11
C ALA A 599 -4.35 12.45 -18.13
N ALA A 600 -4.35 13.71 -17.70
CA ALA A 600 -4.60 14.84 -18.58
C ALA A 600 -3.45 15.07 -19.58
N TYR A 601 -2.19 15.00 -19.12
CA TYR A 601 -1.02 15.07 -20.00
C TYR A 601 -0.97 13.92 -20.99
N ASN A 602 -1.48 12.74 -20.59
CA ASN A 602 -1.51 11.57 -21.47
C ASN A 602 -2.33 11.78 -22.76
N ALA A 603 -3.22 12.76 -22.78
CA ALA A 603 -3.95 13.14 -23.98
C ALA A 603 -3.03 13.66 -25.11
N LEU A 604 -1.85 14.23 -24.75
CA LEU A 604 -0.91 14.77 -25.73
C LEU A 604 -0.28 13.65 -26.58
N PRO A 605 0.45 12.65 -26.01
CA PRO A 605 0.97 11.54 -26.80
C PRO A 605 -0.12 10.60 -27.32
N SER A 606 -1.36 10.69 -26.80
CA SER A 606 -2.53 9.95 -27.31
C SER A 606 -3.27 10.68 -28.44
N ARG A 607 -2.60 11.59 -29.14
CA ARG A 607 -3.14 12.33 -30.30
C ARG A 607 -4.41 13.12 -29.98
N GLY A 608 -4.46 13.74 -28.82
CA GLY A 608 -5.59 14.56 -28.36
C GLY A 608 -6.72 13.79 -27.70
N VAL A 609 -6.63 12.49 -27.56
CA VAL A 609 -7.65 11.63 -26.95
C VAL A 609 -7.39 11.47 -25.45
N TYR A 610 -8.31 11.92 -24.62
CA TYR A 610 -8.32 11.59 -23.20
C TYR A 610 -8.80 10.14 -23.02
N ILE A 611 -8.00 9.35 -22.31
CA ILE A 611 -8.26 7.95 -21.98
C ILE A 611 -8.33 7.83 -20.46
N THR A 612 -9.47 7.37 -19.95
CA THR A 612 -9.62 7.13 -18.50
C THR A 612 -8.60 6.09 -18.04
N PRO A 613 -7.79 6.39 -17.00
CA PRO A 613 -6.80 5.43 -16.51
C PRO A 613 -7.43 4.11 -16.10
N LEU A 614 -6.89 3.00 -16.60
CA LEU A 614 -7.28 1.63 -16.26
C LEU A 614 -6.16 0.96 -15.47
N TYR A 615 -6.51 0.26 -14.39
CA TYR A 615 -5.54 -0.43 -13.55
C TYR A 615 -5.93 -1.88 -13.20
N VAL A 616 -7.17 -2.29 -13.52
CA VAL A 616 -7.64 -3.68 -13.44
C VAL A 616 -8.30 -4.02 -14.77
N THR A 617 -7.92 -5.14 -15.37
CA THR A 617 -8.49 -5.63 -16.65
C THR A 617 -9.58 -6.66 -16.43
N ARG A 618 -9.45 -7.53 -15.42
CA ARG A 618 -10.46 -8.53 -15.08
C ARG A 618 -10.33 -9.04 -13.66
N ILE A 619 -11.44 -9.60 -13.17
CA ILE A 619 -11.51 -10.31 -11.89
C ILE A 619 -12.06 -11.71 -12.16
N GLU A 620 -11.34 -12.72 -11.64
CA GLU A 620 -11.76 -14.12 -11.66
C GLU A 620 -12.02 -14.61 -10.23
N ASP A 621 -12.83 -15.69 -10.11
CA ASP A 621 -12.95 -16.43 -8.87
C ASP A 621 -11.76 -17.37 -8.64
N SER A 622 -11.78 -18.11 -7.54
CA SER A 622 -10.73 -19.08 -7.20
C SER A 622 -10.63 -20.27 -8.18
N GLN A 623 -11.68 -20.50 -8.97
CA GLN A 623 -11.75 -21.59 -9.95
C GLN A 623 -11.32 -21.14 -11.35
N GLY A 624 -11.10 -19.82 -11.54
CA GLY A 624 -10.73 -19.23 -12.82
C GLY A 624 -11.91 -18.77 -13.68
N ASN A 625 -13.14 -18.74 -13.12
CA ASN A 625 -14.27 -18.18 -13.84
C ASN A 625 -14.18 -16.64 -13.82
N VAL A 626 -14.36 -16.03 -14.99
CA VAL A 626 -14.36 -14.56 -15.12
C VAL A 626 -15.64 -14.00 -14.49
N LEU A 627 -15.46 -13.13 -13.50
CA LEU A 627 -16.56 -12.43 -12.80
C LEU A 627 -16.85 -11.07 -13.43
N SER A 628 -15.80 -10.36 -13.85
CA SER A 628 -15.91 -9.04 -14.50
C SER A 628 -14.70 -8.77 -15.38
N GLU A 629 -14.93 -8.07 -16.49
CA GLU A 629 -13.89 -7.50 -17.37
C GLU A 629 -14.07 -6.00 -17.43
N PHE A 630 -12.97 -5.24 -17.49
CA PHE A 630 -12.98 -3.79 -17.45
C PHE A 630 -12.28 -3.22 -18.66
N THR A 631 -12.87 -2.16 -19.21
CA THR A 631 -12.32 -1.39 -20.31
C THR A 631 -12.35 0.10 -19.98
N ASN A 632 -11.40 0.85 -20.52
CA ASN A 632 -11.40 2.29 -20.33
C ASN A 632 -12.31 3.00 -21.34
N ARG A 633 -12.66 4.23 -20.99
CA ARG A 633 -13.39 5.14 -21.87
C ARG A 633 -12.44 6.08 -22.55
N LYS A 634 -12.72 6.36 -23.81
CA LYS A 634 -11.95 7.29 -24.64
C LYS A 634 -12.85 8.41 -25.12
N ARG A 635 -12.34 9.63 -25.12
CA ARG A 635 -13.03 10.78 -25.72
C ARG A 635 -12.01 11.73 -26.29
N GLU A 636 -12.32 12.36 -27.39
CA GLU A 636 -11.55 13.47 -27.91
C GLU A 636 -11.59 14.64 -26.90
N ALA A 637 -10.42 15.12 -26.51
CA ALA A 637 -10.25 16.24 -25.61
C ALA A 637 -9.78 17.49 -26.35
N ILE A 638 -8.85 17.31 -27.29
CA ILE A 638 -8.26 18.38 -28.11
C ILE A 638 -8.01 17.83 -29.52
N GLY A 639 -7.84 18.72 -30.50
CA GLY A 639 -7.49 18.31 -31.86
C GLY A 639 -6.11 17.63 -31.92
N GLU A 640 -5.95 16.70 -32.86
CA GLU A 640 -4.68 15.99 -33.08
C GLU A 640 -3.52 16.93 -33.39
N ASN A 641 -3.77 17.94 -34.26
CA ASN A 641 -2.78 18.98 -34.60
C ASN A 641 -2.35 19.75 -33.33
N THR A 642 -3.30 20.14 -32.48
CA THR A 642 -3.02 20.82 -31.22
C THR A 642 -2.13 19.98 -30.32
N ALA A 643 -2.43 18.67 -30.20
CA ALA A 643 -1.62 17.74 -29.40
C ALA A 643 -0.17 17.66 -29.94
N TYR A 644 0.00 17.59 -31.25
CA TYR A 644 1.33 17.52 -31.87
C TYR A 644 2.12 18.85 -31.72
N LEU A 645 1.47 20.00 -31.85
CA LEU A 645 2.08 21.30 -31.56
C LEU A 645 2.55 21.38 -30.12
N MET A 646 1.75 20.88 -29.18
CA MET A 646 2.13 20.84 -27.76
C MET A 646 3.28 19.88 -27.46
N ILE A 647 3.37 18.75 -28.17
CA ILE A 647 4.54 17.85 -28.07
C ILE A 647 5.81 18.62 -28.46
N ASN A 648 5.80 19.31 -29.59
CA ASN A 648 6.94 20.10 -30.07
C ASN A 648 7.35 21.20 -29.06
N LEU A 649 6.37 21.94 -28.51
CA LEU A 649 6.61 22.93 -27.46
C LEU A 649 7.29 22.32 -26.23
N MET A 650 6.80 21.17 -25.79
CA MET A 650 7.29 20.52 -24.56
C MET A 650 8.59 19.72 -24.76
N GLU A 651 8.93 19.31 -25.98
CA GLU A 651 10.26 18.84 -26.33
C GLU A 651 11.31 19.94 -26.15
N GLY A 652 10.96 21.20 -26.46
CA GLY A 652 11.80 22.35 -26.21
C GLY A 652 12.23 22.46 -24.74
N VAL A 653 11.31 22.18 -23.81
CA VAL A 653 11.61 22.18 -22.36
C VAL A 653 12.67 21.14 -21.99
N VAL A 654 12.63 19.95 -22.60
CA VAL A 654 13.58 18.86 -22.33
C VAL A 654 14.91 19.05 -23.08
N ASN A 655 14.87 19.64 -24.27
CA ASN A 655 16.08 19.78 -25.08
C ASN A 655 16.90 21.02 -24.70
N HIS A 656 16.26 22.14 -24.35
CA HIS A 656 16.91 23.44 -24.18
C HIS A 656 16.44 24.22 -22.94
N GLY A 657 15.47 23.67 -22.19
CA GLY A 657 14.82 24.37 -21.08
C GLY A 657 15.05 23.74 -19.71
N THR A 658 14.09 23.95 -18.83
CA THR A 658 14.14 23.52 -17.42
C THR A 658 14.22 22.00 -17.21
N GLY A 659 14.00 21.20 -18.25
CA GLY A 659 14.12 19.73 -18.27
C GLY A 659 15.42 19.21 -18.90
N ALA A 660 16.34 20.08 -19.34
CA ALA A 660 17.54 19.70 -20.11
C ALA A 660 18.47 18.73 -19.39
N ARG A 661 18.38 18.66 -18.06
CA ARG A 661 19.11 17.69 -17.23
C ARG A 661 18.83 16.24 -17.61
N LEU A 662 17.70 15.90 -18.20
CA LEU A 662 17.43 14.56 -18.74
C LEU A 662 18.43 14.20 -19.85
N ARG A 663 18.86 15.18 -20.65
CA ARG A 663 19.87 15.01 -21.70
C ARG A 663 21.28 15.02 -21.09
N SER A 664 21.63 16.06 -20.34
CA SER A 664 23.00 16.30 -19.85
C SER A 664 23.42 15.31 -18.75
N ALA A 665 22.60 15.11 -17.71
CA ALA A 665 22.98 14.30 -16.56
C ALA A 665 22.57 12.82 -16.68
N TYR A 666 21.42 12.53 -17.33
CA TYR A 666 20.92 11.15 -17.45
C TYR A 666 21.25 10.50 -18.79
N GLY A 667 21.70 11.30 -19.79
CA GLY A 667 22.11 10.80 -21.11
C GLY A 667 20.96 10.20 -21.94
N LEU A 668 19.73 10.55 -21.61
CA LEU A 668 18.54 10.03 -22.32
C LEU A 668 18.47 10.64 -23.71
N LYS A 669 18.24 9.79 -24.70
CA LYS A 669 18.08 10.16 -26.11
C LYS A 669 16.62 9.94 -26.51
N GLY A 670 16.31 10.01 -27.80
CA GLY A 670 14.96 9.81 -28.34
C GLY A 670 14.04 11.02 -28.09
N GLU A 671 12.77 10.87 -28.43
CA GLU A 671 11.76 11.90 -28.30
C GLU A 671 11.19 11.89 -26.89
N ILE A 672 11.44 12.96 -26.16
CA ILE A 672 10.97 13.16 -24.79
C ILE A 672 10.43 14.58 -24.67
N ALA A 673 9.19 14.68 -24.27
CA ALA A 673 8.54 15.95 -23.96
C ALA A 673 8.18 16.00 -22.47
N GLY A 674 8.15 17.18 -21.86
CA GLY A 674 7.84 17.28 -20.43
C GLY A 674 7.79 18.68 -19.90
N LYS A 675 7.41 18.81 -18.63
CA LYS A 675 7.33 20.09 -17.92
C LYS A 675 7.71 19.94 -16.45
N THR A 676 8.58 20.81 -15.99
CA THR A 676 8.91 20.99 -14.57
C THR A 676 7.90 21.92 -13.90
N GLY A 677 7.63 21.67 -12.64
CA GLY A 677 6.83 22.55 -11.79
C GLY A 677 7.53 22.79 -10.46
N THR A 678 7.51 24.04 -10.03
CA THR A 678 7.98 24.45 -8.71
C THR A 678 6.95 25.44 -8.18
N THR A 679 6.52 25.27 -6.95
CA THR A 679 5.62 26.21 -6.30
C THR A 679 6.42 27.28 -5.56
N ASN A 680 5.72 28.35 -5.17
CA ASN A 680 6.31 29.35 -4.29
C ASN A 680 6.91 28.69 -3.07
N ASP A 681 8.02 29.23 -2.56
CA ASP A 681 8.75 28.76 -1.39
C ASP A 681 9.32 27.34 -1.54
N ASN A 682 9.39 26.80 -2.76
CA ASN A 682 9.93 25.47 -3.06
C ASN A 682 9.24 24.31 -2.29
N SER A 683 7.94 24.47 -1.98
CA SER A 683 7.17 23.48 -1.20
C SER A 683 6.87 22.22 -1.98
N ASP A 684 6.70 22.34 -3.31
CA ASP A 684 6.29 21.28 -4.21
C ASP A 684 7.16 21.28 -5.46
N GLY A 685 7.84 20.17 -5.69
CA GLY A 685 8.61 19.92 -6.90
C GLY A 685 7.91 18.91 -7.79
N TRP A 686 7.64 19.27 -9.03
CA TRP A 686 6.96 18.43 -10.02
C TRP A 686 7.78 18.22 -11.27
N PHE A 687 7.66 17.03 -11.84
CA PHE A 687 8.03 16.77 -13.22
C PHE A 687 7.03 15.83 -13.86
N ILE A 688 6.45 16.23 -14.98
CA ILE A 688 5.62 15.34 -15.81
C ILE A 688 6.28 15.29 -17.18
N GLY A 689 6.70 14.09 -17.56
CA GLY A 689 7.35 13.83 -18.85
C GLY A 689 6.72 12.66 -19.57
N TYR A 690 6.77 12.67 -20.89
CA TYR A 690 6.27 11.60 -21.70
C TYR A 690 7.14 11.34 -22.92
N THR A 691 7.10 10.10 -23.36
CA THR A 691 7.65 9.59 -24.63
C THR A 691 6.48 9.08 -25.48
N PRO A 692 6.71 8.65 -26.72
CA PRO A 692 5.66 7.97 -27.50
C PRO A 692 5.00 6.78 -26.79
N SER A 693 5.73 6.13 -25.86
CA SER A 693 5.31 4.86 -25.25
C SER A 693 4.81 4.99 -23.81
N ILE A 694 5.14 6.08 -23.09
CA ILE A 694 4.77 6.23 -21.68
C ILE A 694 4.67 7.69 -21.23
N THR A 695 3.65 8.02 -20.44
CA THR A 695 3.51 9.29 -19.71
C THR A 695 3.73 9.03 -18.23
N CYS A 696 4.64 9.76 -17.60
CA CYS A 696 4.95 9.58 -16.19
C CYS A 696 5.06 10.91 -15.47
N GLY A 697 4.41 11.03 -14.31
CA GLY A 697 4.49 12.20 -13.44
C GLY A 697 5.07 11.84 -12.08
N VAL A 698 5.90 12.74 -11.56
CA VAL A 698 6.54 12.65 -10.24
C VAL A 698 6.30 13.95 -9.49
N TRP A 699 5.97 13.83 -8.23
CA TRP A 699 5.92 14.92 -7.26
C TRP A 699 6.78 14.58 -6.04
N VAL A 700 7.46 15.59 -5.49
CA VAL A 700 8.20 15.52 -4.23
C VAL A 700 7.95 16.78 -3.42
N GLY A 701 7.78 16.65 -2.10
CA GLY A 701 7.59 17.77 -1.18
C GLY A 701 7.61 17.33 0.28
N GLY A 702 7.44 18.29 1.20
CA GLY A 702 7.20 18.01 2.61
C GLY A 702 5.78 17.50 2.88
N GLU A 703 5.55 16.95 4.06
CA GLU A 703 4.19 16.62 4.52
C GLU A 703 3.33 17.88 4.58
N ASP A 704 3.84 18.91 5.23
CA ASP A 704 3.24 20.26 5.27
C ASP A 704 4.01 21.19 4.33
N ARG A 705 3.34 22.18 3.73
CA ARG A 705 3.98 23.17 2.86
C ARG A 705 5.06 23.99 3.57
N GLN A 706 4.97 24.12 4.88
CA GLN A 706 5.92 24.81 5.74
C GLN A 706 7.24 24.05 5.95
N ILE A 707 7.38 22.90 5.29
CA ILE A 707 8.56 22.04 5.34
C ILE A 707 9.10 21.91 3.93
N HIS A 708 10.09 22.72 3.59
CA HIS A 708 10.61 22.84 2.24
C HIS A 708 12.08 23.30 2.23
N PHE A 709 12.75 23.19 1.09
CA PHE A 709 14.07 23.74 0.87
C PHE A 709 14.04 25.28 0.83
N ASN A 710 15.10 25.91 1.32
CA ASN A 710 15.18 27.38 1.30
C ASN A 710 15.64 27.92 -0.06
N SER A 711 16.29 27.11 -0.89
CA SER A 711 16.80 27.55 -2.19
C SER A 711 16.16 26.82 -3.36
N LEU A 712 16.02 27.51 -4.48
CA LEU A 712 15.56 26.94 -5.73
C LEU A 712 16.52 25.86 -6.26
N ALA A 713 17.81 25.99 -5.95
CA ALA A 713 18.86 25.04 -6.37
C ALA A 713 18.59 23.60 -5.88
N LEU A 714 18.01 23.43 -4.70
CA LEU A 714 17.62 22.10 -4.19
C LEU A 714 16.10 21.85 -4.28
N GLY A 715 15.30 22.90 -4.14
CA GLY A 715 13.82 22.78 -4.05
C GLY A 715 13.08 22.96 -5.37
N SER A 716 13.77 23.04 -6.52
CA SER A 716 13.10 23.07 -7.81
C SER A 716 12.63 21.71 -8.27
N GLY A 717 11.62 21.65 -9.11
CA GLY A 717 11.14 20.42 -9.72
C GLY A 717 12.21 19.67 -10.52
N SER A 718 13.16 20.39 -11.14
CA SER A 718 14.33 19.81 -11.83
C SER A 718 15.29 19.08 -10.91
N ASN A 719 15.33 19.41 -9.61
CA ASN A 719 16.18 18.75 -8.62
C ASN A 719 15.42 17.78 -7.70
N MET A 720 14.14 18.02 -7.45
CA MET A 720 13.33 17.17 -6.58
C MET A 720 12.71 15.98 -7.34
N ALA A 721 11.96 16.23 -8.41
CA ALA A 721 11.12 15.25 -9.09
C ALA A 721 11.73 14.67 -10.37
N LEU A 722 12.30 15.52 -11.22
CA LEU A 722 12.89 15.12 -12.52
C LEU A 722 13.94 14.00 -12.38
N PRO A 723 14.83 13.99 -11.35
CA PRO A 723 15.80 12.93 -11.20
C PRO A 723 15.20 11.54 -10.97
N ILE A 724 14.07 11.45 -10.26
CA ILE A 724 13.35 10.18 -10.06
C ILE A 724 12.86 9.65 -11.41
N TRP A 725 12.25 10.53 -12.22
CA TRP A 725 11.81 10.20 -13.58
C TRP A 725 12.98 9.75 -14.46
N GLY A 726 14.10 10.49 -14.43
CA GLY A 726 15.31 10.18 -15.23
C GLY A 726 15.94 8.84 -14.87
N ILE A 727 16.08 8.54 -13.58
CA ILE A 727 16.63 7.26 -13.09
C ILE A 727 15.68 6.12 -13.49
N TRP A 728 14.37 6.28 -13.30
CA TRP A 728 13.37 5.29 -13.67
C TRP A 728 13.41 4.98 -15.16
N MET A 729 13.38 6.01 -16.02
CA MET A 729 13.42 5.84 -17.48
C MET A 729 14.70 5.13 -17.91
N LYS A 730 15.85 5.53 -17.36
CA LYS A 730 17.15 4.88 -17.66
C LYS A 730 17.14 3.39 -17.29
N LYS A 731 16.56 3.02 -16.16
CA LYS A 731 16.41 1.60 -15.75
C LYS A 731 15.48 0.85 -16.69
N CYS A 732 14.34 1.44 -17.06
CA CYS A 732 13.38 0.83 -17.98
C CYS A 732 13.95 0.64 -19.39
N LEU A 733 14.73 1.58 -19.90
CA LEU A 733 15.48 1.45 -21.17
C LEU A 733 16.52 0.34 -21.10
N ALA A 734 17.27 0.25 -19.99
CA ALA A 734 18.25 -0.81 -19.78
C ALA A 734 17.63 -2.21 -19.73
N ASP A 735 16.38 -2.32 -19.23
CA ASP A 735 15.60 -3.56 -19.21
C ASP A 735 14.90 -3.85 -20.55
N GLY A 736 15.06 -3.00 -21.55
CA GLY A 736 14.43 -3.17 -22.88
C GLY A 736 12.91 -2.95 -22.89
N LEU A 737 12.35 -2.25 -21.89
CA LEU A 737 10.91 -2.00 -21.80
C LEU A 737 10.44 -0.88 -22.72
N PHE A 738 11.34 0.00 -23.15
CA PHE A 738 11.12 1.10 -24.09
C PHE A 738 12.25 1.18 -25.10
N SER A 739 11.99 1.88 -26.22
CA SER A 739 12.98 2.14 -27.27
C SER A 739 13.22 3.64 -27.43
N GLU A 740 14.47 4.05 -27.46
CA GLU A 740 14.85 5.42 -27.85
C GLU A 740 14.59 5.71 -29.34
N ALA A 741 14.25 4.68 -30.12
CA ALA A 741 13.89 4.81 -31.52
C ALA A 741 12.39 5.12 -31.74
N ASP A 742 11.56 5.00 -30.70
CA ASP A 742 10.14 5.33 -30.78
C ASP A 742 9.96 6.82 -31.12
N ARG A 743 8.96 7.14 -31.96
CA ARG A 743 8.68 8.50 -32.42
C ARG A 743 7.23 8.86 -32.19
N PHE A 744 6.98 10.14 -31.88
CA PHE A 744 5.63 10.68 -31.87
C PHE A 744 5.06 10.69 -33.29
N LEU A 745 3.83 10.21 -33.43
CA LEU A 745 3.17 10.18 -34.72
C LEU A 745 2.73 11.59 -35.14
N ALA A 746 3.28 12.08 -36.23
CA ALA A 746 2.85 13.34 -36.83
C ALA A 746 1.47 13.19 -37.48
N PRO A 747 0.59 14.20 -37.37
CA PRO A 747 -0.65 14.25 -38.13
C PRO A 747 -0.39 14.24 -39.67
N ALA A 748 -1.38 13.77 -40.47
CA ALA A 748 -1.24 13.68 -41.91
C ALA A 748 -1.02 15.05 -42.60
N ALA A 749 -1.47 16.14 -42.00
CA ALA A 749 -1.27 17.49 -42.49
C ALA A 749 -0.81 18.41 -41.36
N VAL A 750 0.49 18.67 -41.28
CA VAL A 750 1.07 19.67 -40.40
C VAL A 750 1.33 20.93 -41.22
N ASN A 751 0.50 21.95 -41.05
CA ASN A 751 0.62 23.22 -41.78
C ASN A 751 1.31 24.33 -40.99
N PHE A 752 2.08 23.96 -39.96
CA PHE A 752 2.71 24.92 -39.03
C PHE A 752 4.23 24.85 -39.13
N ASN A 753 4.89 26.01 -39.03
CA ASN A 753 6.33 26.08 -38.82
C ASN A 753 6.65 25.65 -37.39
N LEU A 754 7.35 24.55 -37.21
CA LEU A 754 7.73 23.99 -35.90
C LEU A 754 9.14 24.41 -35.45
N ASP A 755 9.99 24.80 -36.42
CA ASP A 755 11.42 25.04 -36.16
C ASP A 755 11.69 26.47 -35.68
N CYS A 756 10.72 27.40 -35.87
CA CYS A 756 10.83 28.81 -35.53
C CYS A 756 12.12 29.50 -36.08
N THR A 757 12.73 28.90 -37.12
CA THR A 757 13.98 29.37 -37.74
C THR A 757 13.72 30.78 -38.37
N GLY A 758 14.43 31.81 -37.87
CA GLY A 758 14.31 33.18 -38.25
C GLY A 758 13.61 34.08 -37.22
N GLY A 759 13.31 33.58 -36.02
CA GLY A 759 12.62 34.29 -34.97
C GLY A 759 13.10 34.10 -33.55
N ASP A 760 13.96 33.16 -33.32
CA ASP A 760 14.65 33.04 -32.05
C ASP A 760 15.74 34.12 -32.00
N ILE A 761 15.79 34.78 -30.87
CA ILE A 761 16.65 35.90 -30.53
C ILE A 761 17.98 35.86 -31.29
N GLU A 762 18.36 37.01 -31.88
CA GLU A 762 19.76 37.22 -32.30
C GLU A 762 20.68 36.97 -31.11
N THR A 763 21.18 35.76 -30.96
CA THR A 763 22.35 35.48 -30.13
C THR A 763 23.52 36.15 -30.83
N THR A 764 23.99 37.24 -30.32
CA THR A 764 25.34 37.73 -30.64
C THR A 764 26.32 36.61 -30.28
N GLU A 765 27.30 36.33 -31.14
CA GLU A 765 28.29 35.25 -31.00
C GLU A 765 29.06 35.25 -29.64
N GLU A 766 28.95 36.31 -28.85
CA GLU A 766 29.52 36.46 -27.51
C GLU A 766 28.78 35.63 -26.42
N GLY A 767 27.57 35.08 -26.69
CA GLY A 767 26.82 34.26 -25.70
C GLY A 767 27.17 32.77 -25.68
N GLN A 768 28.08 32.28 -26.53
CA GLN A 768 28.43 30.86 -26.55
C GLN A 768 29.53 30.44 -25.58
N GLU A 769 30.30 31.39 -25.01
CA GLU A 769 31.31 31.07 -24.00
C GLU A 769 30.86 31.13 -22.55
N GLU A 770 29.65 31.69 -22.25
CA GLU A 770 29.13 31.78 -20.88
C GLU A 770 28.10 30.73 -20.47
N ASN A 771 27.86 29.74 -21.31
CA ASN A 771 27.02 28.59 -20.93
C ASN A 771 27.80 27.50 -20.14
N LYS A 772 28.76 27.90 -19.31
CA LYS A 772 29.09 27.16 -18.11
C LYS A 772 27.96 27.40 -17.13
N SER A 773 27.05 26.43 -17.09
CA SER A 773 25.85 26.46 -16.28
C SER A 773 26.20 26.68 -14.81
N GLU A 774 25.38 27.42 -14.09
CA GLU A 774 25.35 27.44 -12.61
C GLU A 774 25.34 26.01 -11.99
N GLU A 775 25.22 24.98 -12.81
CA GLU A 775 25.30 23.58 -12.41
C GLU A 775 26.73 23.13 -12.03
N ASP A 776 27.78 23.73 -12.60
CA ASP A 776 29.17 23.35 -12.29
C ASP A 776 29.65 23.89 -10.93
N TYR A 777 28.96 24.84 -10.33
CA TYR A 777 29.31 25.42 -9.03
C TYR A 777 28.81 24.62 -7.81
N TYR A 778 27.98 23.60 -8.01
CA TYR A 778 27.33 22.88 -6.91
C TYR A 778 27.78 21.43 -6.74
N PHE A 779 28.78 20.96 -7.50
CA PHE A 779 29.27 19.57 -7.45
C PHE A 779 30.76 19.42 -7.09
N GLU A 780 31.46 20.47 -6.64
CA GLU A 780 32.74 20.33 -5.93
C GLU A 780 32.64 20.35 -4.41
#